data_4466a154986f412b35ae3e537af9443f
#
_entry.id   4466a154986f412b35ae3e537af9443f
#
_cell.length_a   1.000
_cell.length_b   1.000
_cell.length_c   1.000
_cell.angle_alpha   90.00
_cell.angle_beta   90.00
_cell.angle_gamma   90.00
#
_symmetry.space_group_name_H-M   'P 1'
#
loop_
_entity.id
_entity.type
_entity.pdbx_description
1 polymer ?
#
loop_
_entity_poly.entity_id
_entity_poly.type
_entity_poly.pdbx_seq_one_letter_code
_entity_poly.pdbx_strand_id
1 'polypeptide(L)'
;MIIEQALHGYNKGHGLLASSFPMKPTEDSSLMAYLSDWTGYRDESEEDSYMTFYPLEQGRKYAFAKTWYASEMERPGCVWTHTLIVDLDDMDRNFDFRVLKDYFHRPQIDDYEEYSKKIEINEFSKRSSHDVFANFDGTSILFLLLFVLSKSNKLIIYMEREQKLYVDLCFYILQYLPIEILRTVAFSTGSSSYRKIRNKDFTIQFTNNPTSLSLENASWKEKLNVDSFDEGLRYIYEESQKDNDQLPSLIKLFSEDISDQKEKYYAFAMLMKSMDLAIEGIEKIEYTEVLHLLEDYFPTKKEGDLLKYNFMSQKISNLFGEEKDILYQIAAFDSGDFLNQSYVKYGSRIVSLENENHSDFIVLIDKIAKLKEHNSFAVEALEYSIDTLDEQELFDFISNNWEHLYGLLGNNKGFLNSGMWLKLPTNHFQAMLSIYSDKGFGEFDLWKTLLNKMLISGTPANKDVASKIIDNVENAVELILNAANSDNYVYIAPSLIQIVLLKSDDILEWLERQNTLNRRVETFIIENINPASVEVKWHLSTIWNALRNIDDNKKDIEYYVFLYVLAHNWKDKIAVLLLKQSFTHIYDELSNNSIDSRLWSKIEGYTKKFSKIEKWDKCKILSYGLVDYLKKCDFSVEELHQFSAKAKINERLIHIWEKI
;
A
#
# COMPACT_ATOMS: atom_id res chain seq x y z
N MET A 1 26.71 -25.46 -26.35
CA MET A 1 27.39 -24.16 -26.14
C MET A 1 28.55 -24.06 -27.11
N ILE A 2 28.83 -22.89 -27.68
CA ILE A 2 29.93 -22.69 -28.63
C ILE A 2 31.06 -21.99 -27.91
N ILE A 3 32.28 -22.58 -27.98
CA ILE A 3 33.53 -22.04 -27.44
C ILE A 3 34.40 -21.61 -28.60
N GLU A 4 34.89 -20.39 -28.53
CA GLU A 4 35.91 -19.92 -29.45
C GLU A 4 37.30 -20.26 -28.92
N GLN A 5 38.27 -20.36 -29.81
CA GLN A 5 39.64 -20.70 -29.43
C GLN A 5 40.68 -19.90 -30.19
N ALA A 6 41.88 -19.79 -29.60
CA ALA A 6 43.03 -19.17 -30.19
C ALA A 6 44.31 -19.88 -29.77
N LEU A 7 45.25 -20.04 -30.70
CA LEU A 7 46.59 -20.55 -30.44
C LEU A 7 47.64 -19.47 -30.64
N HIS A 8 48.45 -19.24 -29.61
CA HIS A 8 49.62 -18.38 -29.68
C HIS A 8 50.91 -19.21 -29.55
N GLY A 9 51.93 -18.80 -30.22
CA GLY A 9 53.24 -19.47 -30.20
C GLY A 9 54.29 -18.70 -30.95
N TYR A 10 55.40 -19.36 -31.25
CA TYR A 10 56.52 -18.73 -31.94
C TYR A 10 56.43 -18.86 -33.47
N ASN A 11 56.40 -17.70 -34.15
CA ASN A 11 56.55 -17.58 -35.58
C ASN A 11 57.27 -16.25 -35.88
N LYS A 12 58.64 -16.27 -35.92
CA LYS A 12 59.49 -15.06 -36.02
C LYS A 12 59.29 -14.03 -34.89
N GLY A 13 58.73 -14.45 -33.81
CA GLY A 13 58.29 -13.74 -32.59
C GLY A 13 57.13 -14.45 -31.96
N HIS A 14 56.79 -14.16 -30.67
CA HIS A 14 55.58 -14.68 -30.06
C HIS A 14 54.34 -13.96 -30.61
N GLY A 15 53.35 -14.72 -31.07
CA GLY A 15 52.14 -14.15 -31.66
C GLY A 15 51.06 -15.18 -31.97
N LEU A 16 49.97 -14.72 -32.57
CA LEU A 16 48.85 -15.55 -32.98
C LEU A 16 49.20 -16.47 -34.14
N LEU A 17 48.92 -17.75 -34.02
CA LEU A 17 49.12 -18.76 -35.05
C LEU A 17 47.83 -19.18 -35.74
N ALA A 18 46.77 -19.38 -34.94
CA ALA A 18 45.44 -19.75 -35.42
C ALA A 18 44.36 -19.25 -34.46
N SER A 19 43.15 -18.97 -34.94
CA SER A 19 42.04 -18.61 -34.11
C SER A 19 40.68 -18.80 -34.81
N SER A 20 39.69 -19.30 -34.11
CA SER A 20 38.27 -19.23 -34.50
C SER A 20 37.63 -17.93 -34.06
N PHE A 21 38.25 -17.21 -33.13
CA PHE A 21 37.83 -15.91 -32.64
C PHE A 21 38.31 -14.81 -33.63
N PRO A 22 37.41 -13.86 -34.00
CA PRO A 22 37.77 -12.84 -34.98
C PRO A 22 38.77 -11.84 -34.40
N MET A 23 40.06 -12.10 -34.59
CA MET A 23 41.17 -11.28 -34.13
C MET A 23 41.38 -10.08 -35.05
N LYS A 24 40.66 -8.99 -34.79
CA LYS A 24 41.06 -7.69 -35.34
C LYS A 24 42.18 -7.11 -34.46
N PRO A 25 43.06 -6.24 -35.00
CA PRO A 25 44.04 -5.52 -34.19
C PRO A 25 43.30 -4.63 -33.18
N THR A 26 43.13 -5.13 -31.98
CA THR A 26 42.42 -4.48 -30.87
C THR A 26 43.28 -4.55 -29.61
N GLU A 27 42.87 -3.84 -28.56
CA GLU A 27 43.51 -3.98 -27.25
C GLU A 27 43.50 -5.44 -26.77
N ASP A 28 42.44 -6.18 -27.07
CA ASP A 28 42.28 -7.57 -26.62
C ASP A 28 43.21 -8.52 -27.36
N SER A 29 43.44 -8.33 -28.67
CA SER A 29 44.44 -9.14 -29.40
C SER A 29 45.86 -8.90 -28.88
N SER A 30 46.20 -7.67 -28.54
CA SER A 30 47.50 -7.32 -27.92
C SER A 30 47.60 -7.87 -26.49
N LEU A 31 46.49 -7.83 -25.72
CA LEU A 31 46.43 -8.40 -24.40
C LEU A 31 46.60 -9.92 -24.43
N MET A 32 45.89 -10.61 -25.33
CA MET A 32 46.02 -12.07 -25.49
C MET A 32 47.45 -12.46 -25.86
N ALA A 33 48.08 -11.76 -26.81
CA ALA A 33 49.47 -12.00 -27.18
C ALA A 33 50.46 -11.80 -26.00
N TYR A 34 50.24 -10.74 -25.20
CA TYR A 34 51.04 -10.48 -23.99
C TYR A 34 50.81 -11.55 -22.91
N LEU A 35 49.54 -11.94 -22.65
CA LEU A 35 49.23 -12.92 -21.62
C LEU A 35 49.54 -14.36 -22.01
N SER A 36 49.67 -14.65 -23.29
CA SER A 36 50.06 -15.95 -23.83
C SER A 36 51.57 -16.17 -23.86
N ASP A 37 52.37 -15.11 -23.66
CA ASP A 37 53.84 -15.24 -23.66
C ASP A 37 54.34 -15.79 -22.33
N TRP A 38 55.56 -16.29 -22.34
CA TRP A 38 56.19 -16.96 -21.22
C TRP A 38 56.32 -16.05 -19.99
N THR A 39 55.88 -16.58 -18.83
CA THR A 39 55.95 -15.87 -17.54
C THR A 39 57.26 -16.07 -16.79
N GLY A 40 58.18 -16.89 -17.29
CA GLY A 40 59.33 -17.35 -16.55
C GLY A 40 59.07 -18.51 -15.58
N TYR A 41 57.79 -18.94 -15.49
CA TYR A 41 57.40 -20.08 -14.66
C TYR A 41 57.94 -21.38 -15.26
N ARG A 42 58.55 -22.23 -14.43
CA ARG A 42 58.92 -23.60 -14.76
C ARG A 42 58.52 -24.49 -13.60
N ASP A 43 57.93 -25.62 -13.92
CA ASP A 43 57.75 -26.74 -13.02
C ASP A 43 58.71 -27.84 -13.45
N GLU A 44 59.21 -28.63 -12.50
CA GLU A 44 60.05 -29.80 -12.78
C GLU A 44 59.21 -31.02 -13.20
N SER A 45 57.85 -30.86 -13.34
CA SER A 45 56.95 -31.91 -13.77
C SER A 45 57.00 -32.15 -15.27
N GLU A 46 56.66 -33.37 -15.71
CA GLU A 46 56.69 -33.77 -17.12
C GLU A 46 55.80 -32.93 -18.04
N GLU A 47 54.77 -32.27 -17.48
CA GLU A 47 53.83 -31.46 -18.28
C GLU A 47 54.23 -29.99 -18.44
N ASP A 48 55.08 -29.45 -17.61
CA ASP A 48 55.58 -28.06 -17.59
C ASP A 48 54.59 -27.01 -18.20
N SER A 49 53.43 -26.89 -17.56
CA SER A 49 52.34 -26.05 -18.03
C SER A 49 51.70 -25.25 -16.90
N TYR A 50 51.09 -24.11 -17.24
CA TYR A 50 50.30 -23.30 -16.30
C TYR A 50 49.06 -22.71 -16.97
N MET A 51 48.12 -22.19 -16.19
CA MET A 51 46.90 -21.56 -16.69
C MET A 51 46.80 -20.08 -16.32
N THR A 52 46.18 -19.34 -17.22
CA THR A 52 45.84 -17.94 -17.05
C THR A 52 44.35 -17.76 -17.37
N PHE A 53 43.62 -17.08 -16.48
CA PHE A 53 42.17 -16.85 -16.57
C PHE A 53 41.94 -15.35 -16.57
N TYR A 54 41.22 -14.80 -17.56
CA TYR A 54 41.08 -13.36 -17.66
C TYR A 54 39.87 -12.92 -18.52
N PRO A 55 39.28 -11.75 -18.22
CA PRO A 55 38.19 -11.18 -19.02
C PRO A 55 38.69 -10.55 -20.31
N LEU A 56 37.88 -10.66 -21.37
CA LEU A 56 38.05 -10.05 -22.69
C LEU A 56 36.80 -9.22 -23.04
N GLU A 57 36.90 -8.40 -24.09
CA GLU A 57 35.80 -7.58 -24.60
C GLU A 57 35.05 -6.82 -23.48
N GLN A 58 35.83 -6.14 -22.63
CA GLN A 58 35.31 -5.39 -21.47
C GLN A 58 34.50 -6.25 -20.46
N GLY A 59 34.81 -7.56 -20.41
CA GLY A 59 34.14 -8.50 -19.50
C GLY A 59 33.02 -9.30 -20.15
N ARG A 60 32.64 -9.04 -21.39
CA ARG A 60 31.63 -9.86 -22.08
C ARG A 60 32.09 -11.31 -22.28
N LYS A 61 33.39 -11.51 -22.54
CA LYS A 61 33.98 -12.83 -22.73
C LYS A 61 35.00 -13.13 -21.64
N TYR A 62 35.22 -14.43 -21.41
CA TYR A 62 36.22 -14.89 -20.46
C TYR A 62 37.14 -15.91 -21.10
N ALA A 63 38.46 -15.68 -20.96
CA ALA A 63 39.51 -16.51 -21.53
C ALA A 63 40.09 -17.47 -20.50
N PHE A 64 40.21 -18.71 -20.89
CA PHE A 64 40.89 -19.79 -20.18
C PHE A 64 42.10 -20.17 -21.06
N ALA A 65 43.31 -19.82 -20.65
CA ALA A 65 44.52 -20.02 -21.44
C ALA A 65 45.48 -21.01 -20.76
N LYS A 66 45.78 -22.12 -21.42
CA LYS A 66 46.78 -23.10 -20.98
C LYS A 66 48.06 -22.89 -21.77
N THR A 67 49.15 -22.67 -21.05
CA THR A 67 50.47 -22.41 -21.60
C THR A 67 51.42 -23.57 -21.28
N TRP A 68 52.05 -24.13 -22.28
CA TRP A 68 53.06 -25.17 -22.15
C TRP A 68 54.43 -24.61 -22.59
N TYR A 69 55.49 -25.02 -21.92
CA TYR A 69 56.85 -24.76 -22.39
C TYR A 69 57.07 -25.55 -23.66
N ALA A 70 57.64 -24.88 -24.70
CA ALA A 70 57.90 -25.46 -26.02
C ALA A 70 59.38 -25.84 -26.15
N SER A 71 59.77 -26.91 -25.48
CA SER A 71 61.22 -27.39 -25.46
C SER A 71 61.71 -27.86 -26.81
N GLU A 72 60.81 -28.22 -27.74
CA GLU A 72 61.04 -28.64 -29.10
C GLU A 72 61.43 -27.49 -30.05
N MET A 73 61.24 -26.23 -29.60
CA MET A 73 61.63 -25.07 -30.42
C MET A 73 63.06 -24.75 -30.28
N GLU A 74 63.68 -24.29 -31.40
CA GLU A 74 65.11 -23.92 -31.47
C GLU A 74 65.47 -22.78 -30.49
N ARG A 75 64.56 -21.91 -30.25
CA ARG A 75 64.75 -20.76 -29.34
C ARG A 75 64.29 -21.08 -27.91
N PRO A 76 65.23 -20.99 -26.92
CA PRO A 76 64.80 -21.17 -25.49
C PRO A 76 63.80 -20.15 -25.05
N GLY A 77 62.84 -20.59 -24.22
CA GLY A 77 61.79 -19.73 -23.67
C GLY A 77 60.57 -19.61 -24.57
N CYS A 78 60.43 -20.34 -25.65
CA CYS A 78 59.25 -20.43 -26.43
C CYS A 78 58.14 -21.19 -25.66
N VAL A 79 56.92 -20.79 -25.88
CA VAL A 79 55.73 -21.43 -25.30
C VAL A 79 54.64 -21.58 -26.34
N TRP A 80 53.80 -22.58 -26.12
CA TRP A 80 52.50 -22.72 -26.78
C TRP A 80 51.38 -22.30 -25.80
N THR A 81 50.46 -21.48 -26.25
CA THR A 81 49.30 -21.11 -25.42
C THR A 81 48.03 -21.35 -26.22
N HIS A 82 47.25 -22.34 -25.78
CA HIS A 82 45.92 -22.58 -26.27
C HIS A 82 44.90 -21.87 -25.34
N THR A 83 44.11 -20.97 -25.90
CA THR A 83 43.11 -20.19 -25.20
C THR A 83 41.70 -20.60 -25.63
N LEU A 84 40.87 -21.02 -24.70
CA LEU A 84 39.43 -21.22 -24.87
C LEU A 84 38.68 -19.96 -24.42
N ILE A 85 37.72 -19.49 -25.20
CA ILE A 85 37.02 -18.24 -24.96
C ILE A 85 35.52 -18.52 -24.84
N VAL A 86 34.96 -18.22 -23.65
CA VAL A 86 33.57 -18.36 -23.32
C VAL A 86 32.90 -17.00 -23.42
N ASP A 87 31.73 -16.91 -24.10
CA ASP A 87 30.88 -15.74 -24.05
C ASP A 87 30.01 -15.85 -22.78
N LEU A 88 30.15 -14.90 -21.86
CA LEU A 88 29.44 -14.91 -20.56
C LEU A 88 27.99 -14.52 -20.70
N ASP A 89 27.62 -13.76 -21.75
CA ASP A 89 26.23 -13.34 -21.99
C ASP A 89 25.42 -14.52 -22.57
N ASP A 90 26.02 -15.36 -23.39
CA ASP A 90 25.40 -16.51 -24.05
C ASP A 90 25.64 -17.84 -23.31
N MET A 91 26.25 -17.79 -22.12
CA MET A 91 26.63 -18.98 -21.37
C MET A 91 25.40 -19.66 -20.74
N ASP A 92 25.29 -20.99 -20.93
CA ASP A 92 24.30 -21.77 -20.18
C ASP A 92 24.60 -21.74 -18.68
N ARG A 93 23.56 -21.49 -17.87
CA ARG A 93 23.69 -21.37 -16.39
C ARG A 93 24.21 -22.65 -15.75
N ASN A 94 23.93 -23.79 -16.34
CA ASN A 94 24.38 -25.11 -15.85
C ASN A 94 25.81 -25.47 -16.36
N PHE A 95 26.45 -24.60 -17.14
CA PHE A 95 27.77 -24.86 -17.66
C PHE A 95 28.81 -24.91 -16.56
N ASP A 96 29.51 -26.06 -16.48
CA ASP A 96 30.60 -26.27 -15.56
C ASP A 96 31.95 -25.95 -16.25
N PHE A 97 32.60 -24.88 -15.84
CA PHE A 97 33.91 -24.48 -16.41
C PHE A 97 34.95 -25.57 -16.36
N ARG A 98 34.86 -26.52 -15.42
CA ARG A 98 35.83 -27.63 -15.30
C ARG A 98 35.81 -28.57 -16.50
N VAL A 99 34.73 -28.60 -17.29
CA VAL A 99 34.63 -29.33 -18.55
C VAL A 99 35.65 -28.83 -19.55
N LEU A 100 36.02 -27.56 -19.52
CA LEU A 100 37.01 -26.97 -20.44
C LEU A 100 38.38 -27.63 -20.35
N LYS A 101 38.74 -28.28 -19.23
CA LYS A 101 40.03 -28.96 -19.09
C LYS A 101 40.26 -30.02 -20.16
N ASP A 102 39.24 -30.69 -20.65
CA ASP A 102 39.30 -31.76 -21.63
C ASP A 102 39.51 -31.26 -23.05
N TYR A 103 39.36 -29.97 -23.29
CA TYR A 103 39.48 -29.33 -24.59
C TYR A 103 40.78 -28.62 -24.83
N PHE A 104 41.73 -28.63 -23.87
CA PHE A 104 43.05 -28.08 -24.07
C PHE A 104 43.96 -29.09 -24.73
N HIS A 105 44.48 -28.74 -25.91
CA HIS A 105 45.41 -29.56 -26.67
C HIS A 105 46.74 -28.79 -26.86
N ARG A 106 47.87 -29.48 -26.63
CA ARG A 106 49.18 -28.97 -26.94
C ARG A 106 49.41 -29.15 -28.44
N PRO A 107 49.76 -28.08 -29.23
CA PRO A 107 49.94 -28.18 -30.66
C PRO A 107 51.15 -28.99 -31.03
N GLN A 108 51.13 -29.51 -32.27
CA GLN A 108 52.33 -29.97 -32.96
C GLN A 108 52.81 -28.87 -33.89
N ILE A 109 54.09 -28.84 -34.13
CA ILE A 109 54.69 -27.84 -35.04
C ILE A 109 54.05 -27.96 -36.43
N ASP A 110 53.66 -26.78 -36.97
CA ASP A 110 52.98 -26.59 -38.26
C ASP A 110 51.61 -27.25 -38.44
N ASP A 111 50.97 -27.75 -37.35
CA ASP A 111 49.64 -28.30 -37.38
C ASP A 111 48.70 -27.46 -36.47
N TYR A 112 48.15 -26.39 -37.04
CA TYR A 112 47.35 -25.41 -36.28
C TYR A 112 45.89 -25.30 -36.78
N GLU A 113 45.49 -26.09 -37.77
CA GLU A 113 44.18 -25.93 -38.42
C GLU A 113 42.98 -26.11 -37.46
N GLU A 114 43.10 -27.04 -36.52
CA GLU A 114 42.05 -27.29 -35.53
C GLU A 114 41.71 -26.07 -34.67
N TYR A 115 42.70 -25.24 -34.34
CA TYR A 115 42.49 -24.04 -33.50
C TYR A 115 41.78 -22.89 -34.23
N SER A 116 41.53 -23.06 -35.55
CA SER A 116 40.72 -22.13 -36.34
C SER A 116 39.23 -22.49 -36.36
N LYS A 117 38.83 -23.60 -35.72
CA LYS A 117 37.45 -24.08 -35.66
C LYS A 117 36.88 -23.78 -34.29
N LYS A 118 35.55 -23.51 -34.26
CA LYS A 118 34.80 -23.37 -32.97
C LYS A 118 34.61 -24.77 -32.38
N ILE A 119 34.60 -24.84 -31.04
CA ILE A 119 34.33 -26.08 -30.31
C ILE A 119 32.86 -26.06 -29.89
N GLU A 120 32.14 -27.14 -30.22
CA GLU A 120 30.75 -27.33 -29.76
C GLU A 120 30.74 -28.26 -28.55
N ILE A 121 30.19 -27.77 -27.42
CA ILE A 121 30.01 -28.55 -26.19
C ILE A 121 28.54 -28.84 -26.05
N ASN A 122 28.14 -30.10 -26.13
CA ASN A 122 26.72 -30.51 -26.03
C ASN A 122 26.40 -31.17 -24.70
N GLU A 123 27.39 -31.55 -23.90
CA GLU A 123 27.20 -32.18 -22.59
C GLU A 123 27.74 -31.29 -21.51
N PHE A 124 26.89 -30.98 -20.53
CA PHE A 124 27.21 -30.18 -19.34
C PHE A 124 27.31 -31.05 -18.10
N SER A 125 28.10 -32.17 -18.22
CA SER A 125 28.27 -33.08 -17.08
C SER A 125 28.98 -32.36 -15.94
N LYS A 126 28.36 -32.38 -14.75
CA LYS A 126 29.03 -31.86 -13.54
C LYS A 126 30.31 -32.66 -13.25
N ARG A 127 31.38 -31.94 -12.93
CA ARG A 127 32.65 -32.55 -12.55
C ARG A 127 32.78 -32.59 -11.01
N SER A 128 33.34 -33.64 -10.51
CA SER A 128 33.64 -33.78 -9.08
C SER A 128 34.66 -32.70 -8.64
N SER A 129 34.43 -32.13 -7.44
CA SER A 129 35.40 -31.26 -6.77
C SER A 129 36.26 -32.00 -5.74
N HIS A 130 36.22 -33.33 -5.75
CA HIS A 130 36.88 -34.16 -4.74
C HIS A 130 38.39 -33.85 -4.59
N ASP A 131 39.08 -33.62 -5.68
CA ASP A 131 40.50 -33.31 -5.65
C ASP A 131 40.80 -31.95 -4.98
N VAL A 132 39.88 -30.98 -5.08
CA VAL A 132 40.01 -29.68 -4.39
C VAL A 132 39.89 -29.89 -2.88
N PHE A 133 38.86 -30.58 -2.43
CA PHE A 133 38.62 -30.83 -1.00
C PHE A 133 39.61 -31.76 -0.35
N ALA A 134 40.15 -32.70 -1.11
CA ALA A 134 41.24 -33.57 -0.64
C ALA A 134 42.55 -32.84 -0.40
N ASN A 135 42.77 -31.73 -1.12
CA ASN A 135 44.05 -31.01 -1.14
C ASN A 135 44.03 -29.65 -0.47
N PHE A 136 42.88 -29.00 -0.36
CA PHE A 136 42.73 -27.67 0.26
C PHE A 136 41.72 -27.74 1.37
N ASP A 137 42.07 -27.17 2.54
CA ASP A 137 41.14 -27.05 3.66
C ASP A 137 40.06 -25.99 3.40
N GLY A 138 38.93 -26.12 4.09
CA GLY A 138 37.77 -25.19 3.94
C GLY A 138 38.15 -23.75 4.21
N THR A 139 39.05 -23.48 5.17
CA THR A 139 39.53 -22.12 5.47
C THR A 139 40.21 -21.48 4.27
N SER A 140 41.08 -22.24 3.56
CA SER A 140 41.77 -21.77 2.37
C SER A 140 40.78 -21.43 1.25
N ILE A 141 39.81 -22.29 1.00
CA ILE A 141 38.82 -22.11 -0.05
C ILE A 141 37.93 -20.90 0.26
N LEU A 142 37.38 -20.81 1.48
CA LEU A 142 36.52 -19.72 1.93
C LEU A 142 37.28 -18.37 1.91
N PHE A 143 38.53 -18.36 2.31
CA PHE A 143 39.38 -17.16 2.24
C PHE A 143 39.49 -16.63 0.81
N LEU A 144 39.76 -17.51 -0.16
CA LEU A 144 39.90 -17.11 -1.56
C LEU A 144 38.55 -16.59 -2.13
N LEU A 145 37.46 -17.25 -1.84
CA LEU A 145 36.13 -16.75 -2.22
C LEU A 145 35.87 -15.37 -1.63
N LEU A 146 36.08 -15.20 -0.30
CA LEU A 146 35.95 -13.92 0.36
C LEU A 146 36.84 -12.83 -0.24
N PHE A 147 38.08 -13.18 -0.53
CA PHE A 147 39.05 -12.24 -1.13
C PHE A 147 38.54 -11.70 -2.48
N VAL A 148 38.04 -12.58 -3.33
CA VAL A 148 37.51 -12.20 -4.65
C VAL A 148 36.22 -11.40 -4.51
N LEU A 149 35.29 -11.84 -3.71
CA LEU A 149 33.99 -11.16 -3.47
C LEU A 149 34.17 -9.76 -2.84
N SER A 150 35.23 -9.59 -2.02
CA SER A 150 35.56 -8.28 -1.43
C SER A 150 36.18 -7.31 -2.43
N LYS A 151 36.37 -7.70 -3.70
CA LYS A 151 37.02 -6.89 -4.75
C LYS A 151 38.38 -6.35 -4.33
N SER A 152 39.12 -7.15 -3.54
CA SER A 152 40.44 -6.81 -3.03
C SER A 152 41.47 -6.72 -4.19
N ASN A 153 42.51 -5.92 -4.03
CA ASN A 153 43.36 -5.54 -5.14
C ASN A 153 44.12 -6.70 -5.77
N LYS A 154 44.93 -7.41 -5.00
CA LYS A 154 45.69 -8.55 -5.49
C LYS A 154 46.15 -9.46 -4.36
N LEU A 155 46.30 -10.74 -4.68
CA LEU A 155 46.80 -11.74 -3.76
C LEU A 155 47.85 -12.59 -4.49
N ILE A 156 49.00 -12.78 -3.86
CA ILE A 156 50.07 -13.62 -4.38
C ILE A 156 50.31 -14.75 -3.39
N ILE A 157 50.19 -15.97 -3.90
CA ILE A 157 50.26 -17.19 -3.09
C ILE A 157 51.44 -18.03 -3.55
N TYR A 158 52.31 -18.44 -2.61
CA TYR A 158 53.29 -19.44 -2.87
C TYR A 158 52.66 -20.83 -2.97
N MET A 159 52.98 -21.56 -4.06
CA MET A 159 52.50 -22.93 -4.26
C MET A 159 53.35 -23.92 -3.46
N GLU A 160 52.73 -24.57 -2.49
CA GLU A 160 53.36 -25.63 -1.67
C GLU A 160 53.07 -27.03 -2.22
N ARG A 161 52.21 -27.10 -3.26
CA ARG A 161 51.75 -28.36 -3.88
C ARG A 161 51.92 -28.30 -5.38
N GLU A 162 51.59 -29.39 -6.07
CA GLU A 162 51.62 -29.46 -7.52
C GLU A 162 50.72 -28.40 -8.17
N GLN A 163 51.19 -27.78 -9.20
CA GLN A 163 50.56 -26.68 -9.92
C GLN A 163 49.12 -27.07 -10.39
N LYS A 164 48.91 -28.32 -10.84
CA LYS A 164 47.60 -28.81 -11.32
C LYS A 164 46.50 -28.67 -10.28
N LEU A 165 46.84 -28.82 -8.99
CA LEU A 165 45.87 -28.68 -7.89
C LEU A 165 45.38 -27.23 -7.77
N TYR A 166 46.25 -26.25 -8.00
CA TYR A 166 45.86 -24.83 -8.02
C TYR A 166 45.05 -24.48 -9.27
N VAL A 167 45.23 -25.19 -10.39
CA VAL A 167 44.31 -25.09 -11.55
C VAL A 167 42.92 -25.54 -11.14
N ASP A 168 42.80 -26.69 -10.48
CA ASP A 168 41.50 -27.20 -10.01
C ASP A 168 40.83 -26.26 -9.02
N LEU A 169 41.62 -25.68 -8.12
CA LEU A 169 41.14 -24.66 -7.17
C LEU A 169 40.62 -23.39 -7.89
N CYS A 170 41.35 -22.92 -8.93
CA CYS A 170 40.88 -21.77 -9.74
C CYS A 170 39.56 -22.07 -10.43
N PHE A 171 39.43 -23.21 -11.09
CA PHE A 171 38.15 -23.60 -11.71
C PHE A 171 37.02 -23.71 -10.70
N TYR A 172 37.30 -24.26 -9.50
CA TYR A 172 36.34 -24.30 -8.42
C TYR A 172 35.91 -22.89 -8.01
N ILE A 173 36.84 -22.00 -7.70
CA ILE A 173 36.53 -20.62 -7.31
C ILE A 173 35.68 -19.91 -8.38
N LEU A 174 36.10 -20.01 -9.67
CA LEU A 174 35.37 -19.39 -10.78
C LEU A 174 33.93 -19.91 -10.91
N GLN A 175 33.70 -21.18 -10.58
CA GLN A 175 32.35 -21.78 -10.66
C GLN A 175 31.34 -21.17 -9.67
N TYR A 176 31.84 -20.73 -8.50
CA TYR A 176 31.01 -20.12 -7.43
C TYR A 176 31.03 -18.60 -7.44
N LEU A 177 31.50 -17.97 -8.50
CA LEU A 177 31.45 -16.51 -8.64
C LEU A 177 30.27 -16.09 -9.50
N PRO A 178 29.60 -14.97 -9.11
CA PRO A 178 28.65 -14.29 -9.97
C PRO A 178 29.30 -13.88 -11.30
N ILE A 179 28.53 -13.90 -12.39
CA ILE A 179 29.01 -13.52 -13.73
C ILE A 179 29.61 -12.11 -13.72
N GLU A 180 28.96 -11.16 -13.00
CA GLU A 180 29.45 -9.78 -12.91
C GLU A 180 30.82 -9.67 -12.21
N ILE A 181 31.15 -10.58 -11.29
CA ILE A 181 32.47 -10.67 -10.69
C ILE A 181 33.48 -11.29 -11.68
N LEU A 182 33.06 -12.37 -12.40
CA LEU A 182 33.91 -12.99 -13.44
C LEU A 182 34.36 -11.97 -14.46
N ARG A 183 33.55 -11.01 -14.87
CA ARG A 183 33.88 -9.93 -15.80
C ARG A 183 35.09 -9.07 -15.38
N THR A 184 35.51 -9.15 -14.12
CA THR A 184 36.49 -8.24 -13.53
C THR A 184 37.73 -8.92 -12.97
N VAL A 185 37.67 -10.23 -12.73
CA VAL A 185 38.74 -10.98 -12.05
C VAL A 185 39.68 -11.71 -13.01
N ALA A 186 40.94 -11.87 -12.61
CA ALA A 186 41.93 -12.62 -13.36
C ALA A 186 42.83 -13.43 -12.41
N PHE A 187 43.12 -14.65 -12.83
CA PHE A 187 43.95 -15.60 -12.07
C PHE A 187 45.11 -16.13 -12.93
N SER A 188 46.20 -16.49 -12.27
CA SER A 188 47.31 -17.21 -12.93
C SER A 188 47.86 -18.26 -11.98
N THR A 189 48.08 -19.47 -12.48
CA THR A 189 48.65 -20.59 -11.71
C THR A 189 50.16 -20.79 -11.98
N GLY A 190 50.81 -19.83 -12.66
CA GLY A 190 52.22 -19.91 -12.97
C GLY A 190 52.78 -18.54 -13.27
N SER A 191 53.04 -17.73 -12.24
CA SER A 191 53.59 -16.40 -12.40
C SER A 191 54.96 -16.28 -11.72
N SER A 192 56.00 -15.90 -12.46
CA SER A 192 57.30 -15.49 -11.91
C SER A 192 57.45 -13.98 -11.78
N SER A 193 56.49 -13.21 -12.30
CA SER A 193 56.42 -11.75 -12.24
C SER A 193 54.99 -11.24 -12.09
N TYR A 194 54.84 -9.99 -11.67
CA TYR A 194 53.50 -9.36 -11.59
C TYR A 194 52.83 -9.27 -12.96
N ARG A 195 51.66 -9.85 -13.10
CA ARG A 195 50.88 -9.76 -14.32
C ARG A 195 49.78 -8.74 -14.17
N LYS A 196 49.43 -8.11 -15.27
CA LYS A 196 48.38 -7.07 -15.33
C LYS A 196 47.48 -7.29 -16.54
N ILE A 197 46.23 -6.95 -16.37
CA ILE A 197 45.29 -6.72 -17.47
C ILE A 197 45.18 -5.22 -17.63
N ARG A 198 45.70 -4.68 -18.74
CA ARG A 198 45.81 -3.24 -18.94
C ARG A 198 46.55 -2.60 -17.74
N ASN A 199 45.89 -1.82 -16.91
CA ASN A 199 46.47 -1.17 -15.73
C ASN A 199 46.09 -1.81 -14.39
N LYS A 200 45.34 -2.93 -14.38
CA LYS A 200 44.92 -3.63 -13.17
C LYS A 200 45.75 -4.86 -12.93
N ASP A 201 46.20 -5.07 -11.69
CA ASP A 201 46.86 -6.29 -11.27
C ASP A 201 45.88 -7.50 -11.36
N PHE A 202 46.44 -8.70 -11.58
CA PHE A 202 45.65 -9.93 -11.46
C PHE A 202 45.12 -10.09 -10.04
N THR A 203 43.90 -10.59 -9.91
CA THR A 203 43.24 -10.77 -8.61
C THR A 203 43.99 -11.80 -7.76
N ILE A 204 44.33 -12.96 -8.33
CA ILE A 204 45.11 -14.00 -7.65
C ILE A 204 46.23 -14.49 -8.59
N GLN A 205 47.44 -14.57 -8.05
CA GLN A 205 48.58 -15.17 -8.73
C GLN A 205 49.25 -16.20 -7.84
N PHE A 206 49.39 -17.41 -8.36
CA PHE A 206 50.14 -18.47 -7.73
C PHE A 206 51.57 -18.52 -8.31
N THR A 207 52.58 -18.71 -7.47
CA THR A 207 53.96 -18.76 -7.83
C THR A 207 54.74 -19.84 -7.08
N ASN A 208 55.69 -20.47 -7.71
CA ASN A 208 56.70 -21.33 -7.08
C ASN A 208 58.04 -20.60 -6.84
N ASN A 209 58.13 -19.33 -7.23
CA ASN A 209 59.34 -18.53 -7.07
C ASN A 209 59.11 -17.33 -6.13
N PRO A 210 59.39 -17.50 -4.82
CA PRO A 210 59.16 -16.45 -3.82
C PRO A 210 60.13 -15.26 -3.91
N THR A 211 61.19 -15.35 -4.66
CA THR A 211 62.23 -14.30 -4.71
C THR A 211 61.94 -13.20 -5.72
N SER A 212 61.08 -13.45 -6.69
CA SER A 212 60.73 -12.50 -7.76
C SER A 212 59.41 -11.69 -7.46
N LEU A 213 58.65 -12.13 -6.50
CA LEU A 213 57.38 -11.52 -6.10
C LEU A 213 57.41 -11.31 -4.58
N SER A 214 57.11 -10.10 -4.10
CA SER A 214 56.91 -9.91 -2.67
C SER A 214 55.67 -10.67 -2.27
N LEU A 215 55.86 -11.76 -1.53
CA LEU A 215 54.75 -12.55 -0.95
C LEU A 215 54.05 -11.70 0.09
N GLU A 216 52.91 -11.21 -0.25
CA GLU A 216 52.12 -10.43 0.69
C GLU A 216 51.53 -11.29 1.82
N ASN A 217 51.60 -12.63 1.71
CA ASN A 217 50.95 -13.48 2.69
C ASN A 217 51.50 -14.90 2.79
N ALA A 218 52.59 -15.07 3.50
CA ALA A 218 52.92 -16.38 4.06
C ALA A 218 51.97 -16.82 5.19
N SER A 219 51.08 -15.94 5.67
CA SER A 219 50.29 -16.11 6.90
C SER A 219 48.78 -16.13 6.71
N TRP A 220 48.25 -16.21 5.48
CA TRP A 220 46.80 -16.29 5.29
C TRP A 220 46.17 -17.56 5.89
N LYS A 221 46.94 -18.67 6.00
CA LYS A 221 46.48 -19.93 6.63
C LYS A 221 46.46 -19.91 8.16
N GLU A 222 47.23 -19.03 8.83
CA GLU A 222 47.45 -19.17 10.28
C GLU A 222 46.44 -18.46 11.17
N LYS A 223 45.59 -17.60 10.63
CA LYS A 223 44.76 -16.70 11.42
C LYS A 223 43.25 -16.86 11.29
N LEU A 224 42.77 -17.68 10.39
CA LEU A 224 41.33 -17.81 10.11
C LEU A 224 40.86 -19.22 10.45
N ASN A 225 39.81 -19.30 11.24
CA ASN A 225 39.04 -20.51 11.47
C ASN A 225 37.80 -20.49 10.57
N VAL A 226 37.31 -21.65 10.08
CA VAL A 226 36.07 -21.76 9.29
C VAL A 226 34.90 -21.11 10.03
N ASP A 227 34.84 -21.27 11.35
CA ASP A 227 33.79 -20.66 12.18
C ASP A 227 33.84 -19.13 12.24
N SER A 228 34.92 -18.50 11.79
CA SER A 228 35.03 -17.03 11.72
C SER A 228 34.46 -16.43 10.43
N PHE A 229 34.07 -17.26 9.47
CA PHE A 229 33.44 -16.82 8.24
C PHE A 229 31.92 -16.65 8.41
N ASP A 230 31.36 -15.80 7.58
CA ASP A 230 29.91 -15.62 7.50
C ASP A 230 29.21 -16.97 7.24
N GLU A 231 28.06 -17.15 7.84
CA GLU A 231 27.32 -18.41 7.78
C GLU A 231 26.88 -18.74 6.34
N GLY A 232 26.51 -17.74 5.54
CA GLY A 232 26.17 -17.92 4.14
C GLY A 232 27.35 -18.43 3.33
N LEU A 233 28.57 -17.92 3.58
CA LEU A 233 29.76 -18.37 2.89
C LEU A 233 30.13 -19.83 3.30
N ARG A 234 29.94 -20.17 4.57
CA ARG A 234 30.13 -21.57 5.04
C ARG A 234 29.15 -22.53 4.38
N TYR A 235 27.88 -22.12 4.27
CA TYR A 235 26.87 -22.92 3.60
C TYR A 235 27.24 -23.21 2.14
N ILE A 236 27.78 -22.22 1.37
CA ILE A 236 28.26 -22.45 0.01
C ILE A 236 29.35 -23.53 -0.03
N TYR A 237 30.27 -23.48 0.91
CA TYR A 237 31.33 -24.49 1.00
C TYR A 237 30.77 -25.88 1.31
N GLU A 238 29.80 -25.99 2.23
CA GLU A 238 29.15 -27.26 2.59
C GLU A 238 28.35 -27.83 1.42
N GLU A 239 27.55 -27.01 0.74
CA GLU A 239 26.76 -27.43 -0.43
C GLU A 239 27.66 -27.88 -1.59
N SER A 240 28.77 -27.20 -1.79
CA SER A 240 29.71 -27.52 -2.88
C SER A 240 30.37 -28.91 -2.77
N GLN A 241 30.26 -29.53 -1.60
CA GLN A 241 30.73 -30.91 -1.38
C GLN A 241 29.68 -31.97 -1.75
N LYS A 242 28.43 -31.55 -2.01
CA LYS A 242 27.35 -32.45 -2.40
C LYS A 242 27.38 -32.78 -3.90
N ASP A 243 27.05 -34.00 -4.27
CA ASP A 243 27.07 -34.44 -5.68
C ASP A 243 26.04 -33.69 -6.55
N ASN A 244 24.92 -33.23 -5.95
CA ASN A 244 23.83 -32.55 -6.64
C ASN A 244 23.77 -31.04 -6.39
N ASP A 245 24.90 -30.41 -6.13
CA ASP A 245 24.97 -28.99 -5.86
C ASP A 245 24.39 -28.15 -7.03
N GLN A 246 23.35 -27.36 -6.72
CA GLN A 246 22.68 -26.46 -7.67
C GLN A 246 23.16 -25.01 -7.52
N LEU A 247 23.93 -24.68 -6.48
CA LEU A 247 24.35 -23.31 -6.19
C LEU A 247 25.05 -22.61 -7.35
N PRO A 248 25.96 -23.23 -8.12
CA PRO A 248 26.59 -22.57 -9.24
C PRO A 248 25.59 -22.04 -10.28
N SER A 249 24.53 -22.79 -10.57
CA SER A 249 23.49 -22.38 -11.50
C SER A 249 22.64 -21.24 -10.95
N LEU A 250 22.33 -21.27 -9.64
CA LEU A 250 21.58 -20.22 -8.95
C LEU A 250 22.41 -18.95 -8.79
N ILE A 251 23.70 -19.05 -8.48
CA ILE A 251 24.64 -17.91 -8.43
C ILE A 251 24.70 -17.20 -9.79
N LYS A 252 24.73 -17.95 -10.88
CA LYS A 252 24.69 -17.37 -12.23
C LYS A 252 23.35 -16.76 -12.57
N LEU A 253 22.23 -17.40 -12.13
CA LEU A 253 20.88 -16.88 -12.33
C LEU A 253 20.67 -15.53 -11.66
N PHE A 254 21.13 -15.37 -10.42
CA PHE A 254 20.94 -14.17 -9.60
C PHE A 254 22.14 -13.23 -9.63
N SER A 255 23.04 -13.40 -10.59
CA SER A 255 24.33 -12.70 -10.64
C SER A 255 24.22 -11.18 -10.51
N GLU A 256 23.26 -10.55 -11.18
CA GLU A 256 23.06 -9.11 -11.14
C GLU A 256 22.63 -8.63 -9.73
N ASP A 257 21.81 -9.43 -9.05
CA ASP A 257 21.30 -9.08 -7.71
C ASP A 257 22.37 -9.17 -6.62
N ILE A 258 23.37 -10.08 -6.77
CA ILE A 258 24.28 -10.47 -5.70
C ILE A 258 25.74 -10.03 -5.91
N SER A 259 26.07 -9.35 -7.02
CA SER A 259 27.43 -9.01 -7.38
C SER A 259 27.93 -7.69 -6.83
N ASP A 260 27.05 -6.83 -6.38
CA ASP A 260 27.38 -5.46 -5.98
C ASP A 260 28.24 -5.43 -4.72
N GLN A 261 27.83 -6.17 -3.70
CA GLN A 261 28.48 -6.27 -2.40
C GLN A 261 28.57 -7.73 -1.95
N LYS A 262 29.64 -8.09 -1.23
CA LYS A 262 29.80 -9.45 -0.68
C LYS A 262 28.68 -9.83 0.28
N GLU A 263 28.13 -8.87 1.01
CA GLU A 263 27.03 -9.04 1.95
C GLU A 263 25.76 -9.53 1.24
N LYS A 264 25.48 -9.03 0.04
CA LYS A 264 24.36 -9.52 -0.81
C LYS A 264 24.56 -10.97 -1.25
N TYR A 265 25.78 -11.35 -1.54
CA TYR A 265 26.13 -12.73 -1.85
C TYR A 265 25.90 -13.66 -0.63
N TYR A 266 26.25 -13.19 0.57
CA TYR A 266 25.99 -13.95 1.81
C TYR A 266 24.49 -14.07 2.10
N ALA A 267 23.73 -12.98 1.92
CA ALA A 267 22.28 -12.99 2.05
C ALA A 267 21.63 -13.99 1.08
N PHE A 268 22.06 -14.01 -0.16
CA PHE A 268 21.63 -15.02 -1.15
C PHE A 268 21.91 -16.44 -0.64
N ALA A 269 23.11 -16.71 -0.12
CA ALA A 269 23.46 -18.01 0.40
C ALA A 269 22.59 -18.42 1.59
N MET A 270 22.26 -17.46 2.48
CA MET A 270 21.33 -17.69 3.60
C MET A 270 19.91 -17.96 3.13
N LEU A 271 19.42 -17.27 2.09
CA LEU A 271 18.13 -17.57 1.49
C LEU A 271 18.08 -18.99 0.91
N MET A 272 19.15 -19.43 0.23
CA MET A 272 19.24 -20.80 -0.29
C MET A 272 19.26 -21.82 0.85
N LYS A 273 20.01 -21.56 1.92
CA LYS A 273 20.01 -22.38 3.13
C LYS A 273 18.63 -22.53 3.74
N SER A 274 17.91 -21.42 3.91
CA SER A 274 16.56 -21.42 4.46
C SER A 274 15.59 -22.24 3.59
N MET A 275 15.73 -22.15 2.27
CA MET A 275 14.93 -22.93 1.34
C MET A 275 15.23 -24.43 1.44
N ASP A 276 16.50 -24.80 1.53
CA ASP A 276 16.90 -26.22 1.67
C ASP A 276 16.42 -26.82 2.98
N LEU A 277 16.58 -26.10 4.10
CA LEU A 277 16.06 -26.52 5.41
C LEU A 277 14.53 -26.69 5.41
N ALA A 278 13.82 -25.81 4.71
CA ALA A 278 12.37 -25.92 4.55
C ALA A 278 11.97 -27.14 3.70
N ILE A 279 12.70 -27.41 2.60
CA ILE A 279 12.45 -28.57 1.72
C ILE A 279 12.73 -29.88 2.45
N GLU A 280 13.81 -29.94 3.21
CA GLU A 280 14.21 -31.15 3.96
C GLU A 280 13.37 -31.35 5.23
N GLY A 281 12.60 -30.35 5.66
CA GLY A 281 11.76 -30.38 6.85
C GLY A 281 12.58 -30.47 8.17
N ILE A 282 13.84 -30.01 8.12
CA ILE A 282 14.77 -30.06 9.26
C ILE A 282 14.41 -28.99 10.28
N GLU A 283 14.10 -27.78 9.82
CA GLU A 283 13.70 -26.65 10.66
C GLU A 283 12.43 -25.98 10.10
N LYS A 284 11.55 -25.56 11.00
CA LYS A 284 10.41 -24.71 10.65
C LYS A 284 10.89 -23.26 10.63
N ILE A 285 11.23 -22.76 9.45
CA ILE A 285 11.61 -21.37 9.26
C ILE A 285 10.34 -20.57 8.97
N GLU A 286 10.11 -19.50 9.72
CA GLU A 286 9.00 -18.60 9.48
C GLU A 286 9.31 -17.72 8.25
N TYR A 287 8.33 -17.53 7.38
CA TYR A 287 8.52 -16.75 6.15
C TYR A 287 8.90 -15.27 6.42
N THR A 288 8.53 -14.74 7.58
CA THR A 288 8.98 -13.42 8.05
C THR A 288 10.49 -13.30 8.18
N GLU A 289 11.21 -14.37 8.51
CA GLU A 289 12.69 -14.36 8.55
C GLU A 289 13.27 -14.17 7.15
N VAL A 290 12.65 -14.81 6.15
CA VAL A 290 12.99 -14.63 4.73
C VAL A 290 12.74 -13.18 4.29
N LEU A 291 11.61 -12.59 4.69
CA LEU A 291 11.27 -11.21 4.39
C LEU A 291 12.28 -10.23 5.01
N HIS A 292 12.66 -10.42 6.26
CA HIS A 292 13.68 -9.61 6.93
C HIS A 292 15.05 -9.72 6.24
N LEU A 293 15.47 -10.93 5.88
CA LEU A 293 16.74 -11.13 5.19
C LEU A 293 16.76 -10.42 3.82
N LEU A 294 15.65 -10.48 3.10
CA LEU A 294 15.51 -9.75 1.83
C LEU A 294 15.49 -8.23 2.04
N GLU A 295 14.83 -7.72 3.08
CA GLU A 295 14.77 -6.30 3.37
C GLU A 295 16.12 -5.74 3.80
N ASP A 296 16.82 -6.43 4.70
CA ASP A 296 18.11 -5.98 5.25
C ASP A 296 19.18 -5.80 4.17
N TYR A 297 19.18 -6.68 3.17
CA TYR A 297 20.23 -6.69 2.13
C TYR A 297 19.77 -6.12 0.77
N PHE A 298 18.48 -6.04 0.53
CA PHE A 298 17.89 -5.53 -0.71
C PHE A 298 16.74 -4.54 -0.40
N PRO A 299 17.02 -3.43 0.31
CA PRO A 299 15.99 -2.57 0.91
C PRO A 299 15.12 -1.80 -0.10
N THR A 300 15.58 -1.63 -1.33
CA THR A 300 14.83 -0.86 -2.34
C THR A 300 14.14 -1.75 -3.36
N LYS A 301 13.08 -1.25 -4.00
CA LYS A 301 12.31 -1.99 -5.04
C LYS A 301 13.16 -2.54 -6.20
N LYS A 302 14.33 -1.94 -6.46
CA LYS A 302 15.19 -2.32 -7.59
C LYS A 302 16.29 -3.29 -7.21
N GLU A 303 16.62 -3.35 -5.93
CA GLU A 303 17.67 -4.25 -5.46
C GLU A 303 17.10 -5.65 -5.24
N GLY A 304 17.81 -6.65 -5.74
CA GLY A 304 17.39 -8.04 -5.63
C GLY A 304 16.07 -8.35 -6.36
N ASP A 305 15.83 -7.68 -7.50
CA ASP A 305 14.58 -7.76 -8.23
C ASP A 305 14.18 -9.20 -8.58
N LEU A 306 15.13 -9.96 -9.13
CA LEU A 306 14.91 -11.34 -9.52
C LEU A 306 14.78 -12.28 -8.30
N LEU A 307 15.59 -12.04 -7.26
CA LEU A 307 15.48 -12.78 -5.98
C LEU A 307 14.13 -12.58 -5.34
N LYS A 308 13.71 -11.32 -5.16
CA LYS A 308 12.39 -11.00 -4.59
C LYS A 308 11.27 -11.63 -5.38
N TYR A 309 11.29 -11.50 -6.72
CA TYR A 309 10.29 -12.11 -7.59
C TYR A 309 10.17 -13.62 -7.34
N ASN A 310 11.31 -14.32 -7.26
CA ASN A 310 11.30 -15.76 -7.05
C ASN A 310 10.82 -16.15 -5.64
N PHE A 311 11.34 -15.50 -4.59
CA PHE A 311 10.96 -15.82 -3.21
C PHE A 311 9.52 -15.43 -2.87
N MET A 312 8.97 -14.38 -3.54
CA MET A 312 7.56 -14.00 -3.41
C MET A 312 6.62 -14.89 -4.25
N SER A 313 7.13 -15.75 -5.11
CA SER A 313 6.29 -16.68 -5.85
C SER A 313 5.66 -17.71 -4.93
N GLN A 314 4.39 -18.05 -5.17
CA GLN A 314 3.65 -19.05 -4.39
C GLN A 314 4.41 -20.39 -4.28
N LYS A 315 5.11 -20.78 -5.35
CA LYS A 315 5.88 -22.03 -5.38
C LYS A 315 6.99 -22.08 -4.32
N ILE A 316 7.70 -20.97 -4.10
CA ILE A 316 8.79 -20.93 -3.12
C ILE A 316 8.26 -20.54 -1.75
N SER A 317 7.41 -19.51 -1.64
CA SER A 317 6.89 -19.08 -0.36
C SER A 317 6.13 -20.18 0.39
N ASN A 318 5.41 -21.05 -0.30
CA ASN A 318 4.67 -22.16 0.30
C ASN A 318 5.57 -23.29 0.87
N LEU A 319 6.87 -23.26 0.62
CA LEU A 319 7.81 -24.13 1.35
C LEU A 319 7.90 -23.76 2.83
N PHE A 320 7.56 -22.52 3.20
CA PHE A 320 7.68 -21.97 4.55
C PHE A 320 6.37 -22.02 5.36
N GLY A 321 5.24 -22.41 4.76
CA GLY A 321 3.95 -22.50 5.47
C GLY A 321 2.74 -22.63 4.54
N GLU A 322 1.57 -22.61 5.17
CA GLU A 322 0.31 -22.61 4.44
C GLU A 322 0.07 -21.24 3.76
N GLU A 323 -0.61 -21.24 2.62
CA GLU A 323 -0.85 -20.04 1.81
C GLU A 323 -1.47 -18.87 2.62
N LYS A 324 -2.46 -19.15 3.46
CA LYS A 324 -3.09 -18.14 4.33
C LYS A 324 -2.10 -17.48 5.30
N ASP A 325 -1.14 -18.27 5.85
CA ASP A 325 -0.17 -17.74 6.81
C ASP A 325 0.91 -16.93 6.10
N ILE A 326 1.33 -17.35 4.91
CA ILE A 326 2.25 -16.60 4.03
C ILE A 326 1.63 -15.26 3.63
N LEU A 327 0.38 -15.26 3.16
CA LEU A 327 -0.33 -14.03 2.78
C LEU A 327 -0.52 -13.08 3.98
N TYR A 328 -0.80 -13.64 5.15
CA TYR A 328 -0.86 -12.85 6.38
C TYR A 328 0.49 -12.22 6.72
N GLN A 329 1.59 -12.97 6.65
CA GLN A 329 2.92 -12.47 6.95
C GLN A 329 3.34 -11.35 6.00
N ILE A 330 3.02 -11.46 4.70
CA ILE A 330 3.24 -10.39 3.71
C ILE A 330 2.43 -9.13 4.06
N ALA A 331 1.15 -9.29 4.41
CA ALA A 331 0.27 -8.18 4.77
C ALA A 331 0.65 -7.50 6.09
N ALA A 332 1.24 -8.28 7.02
CA ALA A 332 1.69 -7.79 8.32
C ALA A 332 3.10 -7.19 8.29
N PHE A 333 3.87 -7.43 7.21
CA PHE A 333 5.24 -6.98 7.10
C PHE A 333 5.28 -5.48 6.77
N ASP A 334 5.98 -4.70 7.60
CA ASP A 334 6.20 -3.28 7.33
C ASP A 334 7.27 -3.12 6.24
N SER A 335 6.82 -3.20 5.00
CA SER A 335 7.72 -3.29 3.85
C SER A 335 8.21 -1.94 3.32
N GLY A 336 7.66 -0.82 3.75
CA GLY A 336 8.00 0.49 3.21
C GLY A 336 8.09 0.49 1.67
N ASP A 337 9.27 0.85 1.14
CA ASP A 337 9.58 0.80 -0.30
C ASP A 337 10.20 -0.53 -0.76
N PHE A 338 10.35 -1.50 0.12
CA PHE A 338 11.05 -2.76 -0.13
C PHE A 338 10.33 -3.68 -1.10
N LEU A 339 9.02 -3.93 -0.90
CA LEU A 339 8.22 -4.81 -1.75
C LEU A 339 7.40 -4.03 -2.78
N ASN A 340 7.31 -4.59 -3.98
CA ASN A 340 6.41 -4.13 -5.03
C ASN A 340 5.30 -5.15 -5.23
N GLN A 341 4.05 -4.70 -5.39
CA GLN A 341 2.90 -5.58 -5.65
C GLN A 341 3.11 -6.52 -6.84
N SER A 342 3.88 -6.09 -7.86
CA SER A 342 4.20 -6.91 -9.01
C SER A 342 5.02 -8.18 -8.68
N TYR A 343 5.84 -8.16 -7.63
CA TYR A 343 6.59 -9.35 -7.22
C TYR A 343 5.69 -10.41 -6.63
N VAL A 344 4.72 -10.00 -5.83
CA VAL A 344 3.91 -10.91 -5.02
C VAL A 344 2.71 -11.43 -5.78
N LYS A 345 2.15 -10.67 -6.74
CA LYS A 345 0.84 -10.92 -7.35
C LYS A 345 -0.23 -11.17 -6.28
N TYR A 346 -0.19 -10.38 -5.23
CA TYR A 346 -0.93 -10.60 -3.98
C TYR A 346 -2.43 -10.76 -4.20
N GLY A 347 -3.06 -9.85 -4.95
CA GLY A 347 -4.49 -9.92 -5.26
C GLY A 347 -4.88 -11.21 -5.97
N SER A 348 -4.06 -11.68 -6.94
CA SER A 348 -4.32 -12.96 -7.61
C SER A 348 -4.26 -14.15 -6.65
N ARG A 349 -3.38 -14.12 -5.67
CA ARG A 349 -3.25 -15.16 -4.64
C ARG A 349 -4.44 -15.14 -3.67
N ILE A 350 -4.92 -13.96 -3.30
CA ILE A 350 -6.16 -13.78 -2.50
C ILE A 350 -7.37 -14.40 -3.22
N VAL A 351 -7.54 -14.08 -4.51
CA VAL A 351 -8.61 -14.65 -5.35
C VAL A 351 -8.49 -16.18 -5.42
N SER A 352 -7.27 -16.70 -5.58
CA SER A 352 -7.02 -18.15 -5.63
C SER A 352 -7.40 -18.82 -4.30
N LEU A 353 -6.98 -18.24 -3.18
CA LEU A 353 -7.30 -18.77 -1.85
C LEU A 353 -8.82 -18.76 -1.58
N GLU A 354 -9.52 -17.68 -1.93
CA GLU A 354 -10.98 -17.61 -1.81
C GLU A 354 -11.67 -18.76 -2.57
N ASN A 355 -11.26 -18.99 -3.83
CA ASN A 355 -11.86 -20.02 -4.68
C ASN A 355 -11.52 -21.45 -4.24
N GLU A 356 -10.31 -21.68 -3.72
CA GLU A 356 -9.82 -23.00 -3.31
C GLU A 356 -10.24 -23.36 -1.88
N ASN A 357 -10.23 -22.38 -0.98
CA ASN A 357 -10.54 -22.56 0.44
C ASN A 357 -11.12 -21.29 1.06
N HIS A 358 -12.40 -21.04 0.83
CA HIS A 358 -13.11 -19.87 1.35
C HIS A 358 -13.01 -19.72 2.88
N SER A 359 -12.98 -20.82 3.64
CA SER A 359 -12.83 -20.76 5.11
C SER A 359 -11.48 -20.19 5.52
N ASP A 360 -10.38 -20.56 4.85
CA ASP A 360 -9.06 -20.00 5.11
C ASP A 360 -8.96 -18.54 4.68
N PHE A 361 -9.67 -18.16 3.61
CA PHE A 361 -9.80 -16.77 3.19
C PHE A 361 -10.47 -15.92 4.28
N ILE A 362 -11.61 -16.34 4.84
CA ILE A 362 -12.28 -15.61 5.93
C ILE A 362 -11.38 -15.47 7.15
N VAL A 363 -10.64 -16.52 7.53
CA VAL A 363 -9.70 -16.46 8.64
C VAL A 363 -8.56 -15.47 8.35
N LEU A 364 -8.05 -15.45 7.12
CA LEU A 364 -6.99 -14.55 6.70
C LEU A 364 -7.42 -13.07 6.80
N ILE A 365 -8.56 -12.72 6.17
CA ILE A 365 -9.03 -11.33 6.16
C ILE A 365 -9.38 -10.82 7.55
N ASP A 366 -9.92 -11.68 8.43
CA ASP A 366 -10.19 -11.33 9.84
C ASP A 366 -8.90 -11.03 10.63
N LYS A 367 -7.82 -11.78 10.36
CA LYS A 367 -6.49 -11.49 10.93
C LYS A 367 -5.89 -10.20 10.37
N ILE A 368 -5.98 -9.99 9.04
CA ILE A 368 -5.46 -8.79 8.37
C ILE A 368 -6.19 -7.54 8.88
N ALA A 369 -7.51 -7.60 9.01
CA ALA A 369 -8.29 -6.48 9.51
C ALA A 369 -7.82 -5.97 10.88
N LYS A 370 -7.32 -6.87 11.74
CA LYS A 370 -6.85 -6.58 13.11
C LYS A 370 -5.40 -6.10 13.20
N LEU A 371 -4.70 -5.95 12.09
CA LEU A 371 -3.35 -5.38 12.08
C LEU A 371 -3.41 -3.92 12.56
N LYS A 372 -2.37 -3.48 13.28
CA LYS A 372 -2.28 -2.09 13.76
C LYS A 372 -2.13 -1.09 12.62
N GLU A 373 -1.39 -1.48 11.61
CA GLU A 373 -1.14 -0.69 10.41
C GLU A 373 -1.39 -1.59 9.19
N HIS A 374 -2.01 -1.03 8.17
CA HIS A 374 -2.32 -1.75 6.94
C HIS A 374 -1.38 -1.28 5.83
N ASN A 375 -0.46 -2.14 5.41
CA ASN A 375 0.32 -1.90 4.21
C ASN A 375 -0.54 -2.05 2.94
N SER A 376 0.04 -1.79 1.77
CA SER A 376 -0.70 -1.85 0.49
C SER A 376 -1.31 -3.23 0.20
N PHE A 377 -0.69 -4.32 0.65
CA PHE A 377 -1.21 -5.68 0.48
C PHE A 377 -2.40 -5.95 1.39
N ALA A 378 -2.30 -5.51 2.65
CA ALA A 378 -3.43 -5.58 3.58
C ALA A 378 -4.65 -4.82 3.07
N VAL A 379 -4.44 -3.59 2.57
CA VAL A 379 -5.50 -2.78 1.96
C VAL A 379 -6.12 -3.49 0.77
N GLU A 380 -5.31 -4.04 -0.16
CA GLU A 380 -5.79 -4.77 -1.33
C GLU A 380 -6.66 -5.98 -0.94
N ALA A 381 -6.23 -6.77 0.06
CA ALA A 381 -7.01 -7.91 0.54
C ALA A 381 -8.36 -7.48 1.17
N LEU A 382 -8.36 -6.42 1.96
CA LEU A 382 -9.56 -5.92 2.63
C LEU A 382 -10.53 -5.28 1.65
N GLU A 383 -10.05 -4.51 0.67
CA GLU A 383 -10.89 -3.95 -0.39
C GLU A 383 -11.52 -5.06 -1.24
N TYR A 384 -10.73 -6.07 -1.64
CA TYR A 384 -11.24 -7.24 -2.34
C TYR A 384 -12.35 -7.95 -1.53
N SER A 385 -12.13 -8.15 -0.24
CA SER A 385 -13.11 -8.80 0.65
C SER A 385 -14.41 -8.00 0.77
N ILE A 386 -14.33 -6.69 0.85
CA ILE A 386 -15.52 -5.81 0.91
C ILE A 386 -16.32 -5.87 -0.39
N ASP A 387 -15.67 -6.13 -1.53
CA ASP A 387 -16.32 -6.19 -2.84
C ASP A 387 -16.89 -7.57 -3.17
N THR A 388 -16.39 -8.64 -2.57
CA THR A 388 -16.69 -10.04 -2.97
C THR A 388 -17.48 -10.84 -1.95
N LEU A 389 -17.39 -10.54 -0.66
CA LEU A 389 -18.15 -11.25 0.37
C LEU A 389 -19.66 -11.11 0.13
N ASP A 390 -20.41 -12.18 0.42
CA ASP A 390 -21.86 -12.12 0.40
C ASP A 390 -22.41 -11.14 1.46
N GLU A 391 -23.69 -10.82 1.36
CA GLU A 391 -24.33 -9.81 2.20
C GLU A 391 -24.22 -10.10 3.70
N GLN A 392 -24.34 -11.37 4.09
CA GLN A 392 -24.29 -11.78 5.49
C GLN A 392 -22.84 -11.84 5.99
N GLU A 393 -21.95 -12.40 5.24
CA GLU A 393 -20.52 -12.49 5.56
C GLU A 393 -19.91 -11.10 5.69
N LEU A 394 -20.23 -10.20 4.75
CA LEU A 394 -19.77 -8.81 4.77
C LEU A 394 -20.28 -8.09 6.02
N PHE A 395 -21.54 -8.26 6.38
CA PHE A 395 -22.12 -7.65 7.58
C PHE A 395 -21.41 -8.16 8.85
N ASP A 396 -21.17 -9.47 8.94
CA ASP A 396 -20.51 -10.10 10.09
C ASP A 396 -19.04 -9.65 10.17
N PHE A 397 -18.33 -9.62 9.04
CA PHE A 397 -16.95 -9.16 8.95
C PHE A 397 -16.78 -7.70 9.40
N ILE A 398 -17.62 -6.80 8.89
CA ILE A 398 -17.59 -5.38 9.28
C ILE A 398 -17.97 -5.21 10.74
N SER A 399 -18.99 -5.91 11.22
CA SER A 399 -19.45 -5.80 12.60
C SER A 399 -18.39 -6.25 13.60
N ASN A 400 -17.61 -7.28 13.26
CA ASN A 400 -16.55 -7.81 14.11
C ASN A 400 -15.25 -6.98 14.06
N ASN A 401 -15.00 -6.26 12.95
CA ASN A 401 -13.75 -5.57 12.70
C ASN A 401 -13.91 -4.06 12.46
N TRP A 402 -15.02 -3.47 12.89
CA TRP A 402 -15.37 -2.07 12.61
C TRP A 402 -14.24 -1.07 12.87
N GLU A 403 -13.62 -1.14 14.05
CA GLU A 403 -12.59 -0.18 14.47
C GLU A 403 -11.35 -0.20 13.54
N HIS A 404 -11.06 -1.34 12.95
CA HIS A 404 -9.94 -1.56 12.07
C HIS A 404 -10.26 -1.24 10.60
N LEU A 405 -11.53 -1.43 10.19
CA LEU A 405 -11.98 -1.25 8.81
C LEU A 405 -12.52 0.15 8.50
N TYR A 406 -12.87 0.93 9.54
CA TYR A 406 -13.57 2.20 9.36
C TYR A 406 -12.96 3.13 8.30
N GLY A 407 -11.63 3.30 8.32
CA GLY A 407 -10.93 4.13 7.34
C GLY A 407 -11.01 3.60 5.89
N LEU A 408 -10.94 2.29 5.73
CA LEU A 408 -11.00 1.63 4.42
C LEU A 408 -12.40 1.67 3.83
N LEU A 409 -13.43 1.40 4.66
CA LEU A 409 -14.83 1.45 4.24
C LEU A 409 -15.21 2.83 3.67
N GLY A 410 -14.70 3.89 4.29
CA GLY A 410 -14.90 5.25 3.80
C GLY A 410 -14.25 5.56 2.45
N ASN A 411 -13.30 4.77 2.00
CA ASN A 411 -12.64 4.93 0.69
C ASN A 411 -13.27 4.04 -0.40
N ASN A 412 -14.02 3.01 -0.03
CA ASN A 412 -14.63 2.08 -0.97
C ASN A 412 -15.95 2.63 -1.51
N LYS A 413 -15.95 3.08 -2.78
CA LYS A 413 -17.14 3.62 -3.44
C LYS A 413 -18.22 2.56 -3.65
N GLY A 414 -17.83 1.31 -3.92
CA GLY A 414 -18.75 0.19 -4.08
C GLY A 414 -19.56 -0.02 -2.80
N PHE A 415 -18.87 -0.11 -1.67
CA PHE A 415 -19.53 -0.25 -0.36
C PHE A 415 -20.41 0.95 -0.02
N LEU A 416 -19.94 2.19 -0.23
CA LEU A 416 -20.74 3.39 0.03
C LEU A 416 -22.02 3.41 -0.80
N ASN A 417 -22.00 3.00 -2.05
CA ASN A 417 -23.14 3.00 -2.95
C ASN A 417 -24.07 1.78 -2.76
N SER A 418 -23.57 0.67 -2.23
CA SER A 418 -24.36 -0.56 -2.01
C SER A 418 -25.48 -0.39 -0.98
N GLY A 419 -25.35 0.58 -0.10
CA GLY A 419 -26.30 0.78 1.00
C GLY A 419 -26.22 -0.26 2.13
N MET A 420 -25.26 -1.18 2.08
CA MET A 420 -25.04 -2.16 3.15
C MET A 420 -24.80 -1.51 4.51
N TRP A 421 -24.11 -0.38 4.53
CA TRP A 421 -23.86 0.41 5.74
C TRP A 421 -25.13 0.93 6.42
N LEU A 422 -26.28 0.97 5.73
CA LEU A 422 -27.56 1.30 6.34
C LEU A 422 -28.02 0.23 7.35
N LYS A 423 -27.51 -1.00 7.26
CA LYS A 423 -27.83 -2.09 8.20
C LYS A 423 -26.99 -2.06 9.47
N LEU A 424 -25.88 -1.32 9.48
CA LEU A 424 -24.98 -1.23 10.63
C LEU A 424 -25.66 -0.68 11.90
N PRO A 425 -25.16 -0.99 13.10
CA PRO A 425 -25.57 -0.38 14.36
C PRO A 425 -25.52 1.15 14.32
N THR A 426 -26.30 1.82 15.16
CA THR A 426 -26.50 3.28 15.09
C THR A 426 -25.21 4.08 15.12
N ASN A 427 -24.25 3.72 15.97
CA ASN A 427 -22.94 4.40 16.06
C ASN A 427 -22.10 4.26 14.78
N HIS A 428 -22.06 3.06 14.20
CA HIS A 428 -21.35 2.79 12.94
C HIS A 428 -22.05 3.46 11.76
N PHE A 429 -23.39 3.41 11.74
CA PHE A 429 -24.20 4.12 10.75
C PHE A 429 -23.93 5.63 10.78
N GLN A 430 -23.87 6.25 11.96
CA GLN A 430 -23.57 7.68 12.11
C GLN A 430 -22.20 8.04 11.53
N ALA A 431 -21.17 7.23 11.81
CA ALA A 431 -19.84 7.42 11.31
C ALA A 431 -19.81 7.31 9.77
N MET A 432 -20.44 6.28 9.20
CA MET A 432 -20.53 6.11 7.74
C MET A 432 -21.31 7.22 7.06
N LEU A 433 -22.40 7.69 7.66
CA LEU A 433 -23.16 8.81 7.10
C LEU A 433 -22.34 10.11 7.07
N SER A 434 -21.49 10.34 8.07
CA SER A 434 -20.57 11.48 8.08
C SER A 434 -19.59 11.38 6.90
N ILE A 435 -18.93 10.24 6.73
CA ILE A 435 -18.00 10.01 5.61
C ILE A 435 -18.69 10.18 4.26
N TYR A 436 -19.86 9.57 4.11
CA TYR A 436 -20.64 9.66 2.87
C TYR A 436 -21.01 11.10 2.53
N SER A 437 -21.34 11.88 3.55
CA SER A 437 -21.67 13.30 3.43
C SER A 437 -20.46 14.14 2.98
N ASP A 438 -19.27 13.84 3.52
CA ASP A 438 -18.04 14.60 3.24
C ASP A 438 -17.47 14.29 1.85
N LYS A 439 -17.60 13.04 1.39
CA LYS A 439 -17.06 12.60 0.09
C LYS A 439 -17.94 12.90 -1.11
N GLY A 440 -19.18 13.33 -0.86
CA GLY A 440 -20.16 13.56 -1.90
C GLY A 440 -20.94 12.29 -2.26
N PHE A 441 -22.06 12.52 -2.97
CA PHE A 441 -23.01 11.47 -3.32
C PHE A 441 -22.68 10.91 -4.71
N GLY A 442 -22.42 9.58 -4.76
CA GLY A 442 -22.44 8.83 -6.01
C GLY A 442 -23.89 8.52 -6.47
N GLU A 443 -24.01 7.55 -7.36
CA GLU A 443 -25.31 6.97 -7.72
C GLU A 443 -25.84 6.17 -6.52
N PHE A 444 -26.83 6.73 -5.84
CA PHE A 444 -27.42 6.12 -4.63
C PHE A 444 -28.94 6.15 -4.73
N ASP A 445 -29.54 4.96 -4.79
CA ASP A 445 -30.99 4.83 -4.99
C ASP A 445 -31.80 4.58 -3.70
N LEU A 446 -31.10 4.43 -2.56
CA LEU A 446 -31.73 4.01 -1.30
C LEU A 446 -32.11 5.19 -0.37
N TRP A 447 -32.42 6.36 -0.93
CA TRP A 447 -32.73 7.58 -0.17
C TRP A 447 -33.86 7.39 0.84
N LYS A 448 -34.90 6.64 0.48
CA LYS A 448 -36.02 6.36 1.38
C LYS A 448 -35.58 5.47 2.55
N THR A 449 -34.76 4.48 2.31
CA THR A 449 -34.20 3.60 3.35
C THR A 449 -33.26 4.38 4.27
N LEU A 450 -32.45 5.27 3.73
CA LEU A 450 -31.58 6.17 4.49
C LEU A 450 -32.42 7.08 5.40
N LEU A 451 -33.45 7.73 4.86
CA LEU A 451 -34.36 8.56 5.66
C LEU A 451 -34.99 7.79 6.81
N ASN A 452 -35.57 6.62 6.55
CA ASN A 452 -36.15 5.78 7.58
C ASN A 452 -35.14 5.40 8.67
N LYS A 453 -33.91 5.01 8.29
CA LYS A 453 -32.85 4.69 9.25
C LYS A 453 -32.47 5.90 10.10
N MET A 454 -32.35 7.07 9.50
CA MET A 454 -32.08 8.32 10.23
C MET A 454 -33.17 8.66 11.22
N LEU A 455 -34.45 8.51 10.84
CA LEU A 455 -35.60 8.79 11.70
C LEU A 455 -35.66 7.82 12.88
N ILE A 456 -35.32 6.55 12.69
CA ILE A 456 -35.30 5.54 13.76
C ILE A 456 -34.08 5.76 14.68
N SER A 457 -32.90 6.00 14.12
CA SER A 457 -31.66 6.14 14.89
C SER A 457 -31.45 7.51 15.51
N GLY A 458 -32.20 8.51 15.08
CA GLY A 458 -31.98 9.91 15.47
C GLY A 458 -30.67 10.51 14.97
N THR A 459 -30.11 9.96 13.89
CA THR A 459 -28.81 10.38 13.39
C THR A 459 -28.87 11.73 12.72
N PRO A 460 -27.98 12.69 13.08
CA PRO A 460 -27.92 13.97 12.40
C PRO A 460 -27.36 13.80 10.96
N ALA A 461 -27.90 14.59 10.04
CA ALA A 461 -27.35 14.72 8.69
C ALA A 461 -26.87 16.14 8.43
N ASN A 462 -25.93 16.31 7.51
CA ASN A 462 -25.58 17.63 7.03
C ASN A 462 -26.67 18.16 6.06
N LYS A 463 -26.58 19.44 5.70
CA LYS A 463 -27.56 20.09 4.85
C LYS A 463 -27.67 19.47 3.46
N ASP A 464 -26.57 18.96 2.91
CA ASP A 464 -26.53 18.41 1.56
C ASP A 464 -27.23 17.04 1.51
N VAL A 465 -27.01 16.17 2.49
CA VAL A 465 -27.76 14.91 2.66
C VAL A 465 -29.23 15.17 2.80
N ALA A 466 -29.60 16.11 3.66
CA ALA A 466 -30.98 16.44 3.89
C ALA A 466 -31.67 16.96 2.62
N SER A 467 -31.00 17.82 1.84
CA SER A 467 -31.50 18.33 0.56
C SER A 467 -31.74 17.18 -0.42
N LYS A 468 -30.76 16.28 -0.57
CA LYS A 468 -30.86 15.12 -1.45
C LYS A 468 -32.00 14.17 -1.06
N ILE A 469 -32.22 13.95 0.24
CA ILE A 469 -33.33 13.15 0.72
C ILE A 469 -34.67 13.79 0.29
N ILE A 470 -34.85 15.08 0.53
CA ILE A 470 -36.07 15.78 0.15
C ILE A 470 -36.33 15.77 -1.36
N ASP A 471 -35.26 15.86 -2.17
CA ASP A 471 -35.36 15.88 -3.63
C ASP A 471 -35.60 14.48 -4.24
N ASN A 472 -35.18 13.41 -3.57
CA ASN A 472 -35.22 12.05 -4.12
C ASN A 472 -36.22 11.11 -3.43
N VAL A 473 -36.82 11.51 -2.30
CA VAL A 473 -37.83 10.70 -1.60
C VAL A 473 -39.20 11.30 -1.81
N GLU A 474 -40.06 10.55 -2.48
CA GLU A 474 -41.47 10.93 -2.62
C GLU A 474 -42.12 11.03 -1.24
N ASN A 475 -42.85 12.13 -0.98
CA ASN A 475 -43.48 12.42 0.29
C ASN A 475 -42.54 12.49 1.50
N ALA A 476 -41.28 12.90 1.31
CA ALA A 476 -40.26 12.99 2.36
C ALA A 476 -40.72 13.83 3.55
N VAL A 477 -41.37 14.97 3.29
CA VAL A 477 -41.93 15.87 4.31
C VAL A 477 -42.96 15.14 5.15
N GLU A 478 -43.89 14.41 4.54
CA GLU A 478 -44.91 13.62 5.22
C GLU A 478 -44.29 12.53 6.10
N LEU A 479 -43.28 11.82 5.61
CA LEU A 479 -42.56 10.78 6.39
C LEU A 479 -41.89 11.38 7.63
N ILE A 480 -41.23 12.53 7.49
CA ILE A 480 -40.55 13.22 8.59
C ILE A 480 -41.56 13.70 9.63
N LEU A 481 -42.70 14.31 9.19
CA LEU A 481 -43.73 14.81 10.09
C LEU A 481 -44.49 13.68 10.77
N ASN A 482 -44.78 12.58 10.09
CA ASN A 482 -45.38 11.38 10.69
C ASN A 482 -44.46 10.77 11.76
N ALA A 483 -43.16 10.70 11.51
CA ALA A 483 -42.17 10.24 12.48
C ALA A 483 -42.15 11.18 13.72
N ALA A 484 -42.13 12.49 13.48
CA ALA A 484 -42.20 13.48 14.55
C ALA A 484 -43.51 13.40 15.39
N ASN A 485 -44.62 13.06 14.75
CA ASN A 485 -45.94 12.95 15.39
C ASN A 485 -46.21 11.58 16.04
N SER A 486 -45.25 10.64 15.91
CA SER A 486 -45.36 9.30 16.51
C SER A 486 -44.86 9.26 17.95
N ASP A 487 -45.40 8.33 18.74
CA ASP A 487 -44.99 8.12 20.14
C ASP A 487 -43.59 7.49 20.25
N ASN A 488 -43.10 6.86 19.17
CA ASN A 488 -41.77 6.20 19.09
C ASN A 488 -40.65 7.14 18.60
N TYR A 489 -40.89 8.42 18.54
CA TYR A 489 -39.93 9.38 18.06
C TYR A 489 -38.69 9.47 18.95
N VAL A 490 -37.49 9.39 18.32
CA VAL A 490 -36.22 9.55 19.01
C VAL A 490 -35.68 10.99 18.86
N TYR A 491 -35.44 11.45 17.65
CA TYR A 491 -34.89 12.79 17.37
C TYR A 491 -34.88 13.08 15.87
N ILE A 492 -35.31 14.25 15.45
CA ILE A 492 -35.17 14.69 14.05
C ILE A 492 -34.00 15.65 13.95
N ALA A 493 -33.08 15.37 13.03
CA ALA A 493 -31.95 16.25 12.80
C ALA A 493 -32.39 17.68 12.43
N PRO A 494 -31.74 18.70 13.00
CA PRO A 494 -32.08 20.10 12.70
C PRO A 494 -31.99 20.45 11.21
N SER A 495 -31.10 19.82 10.49
CA SER A 495 -30.97 19.99 9.04
C SER A 495 -32.20 19.50 8.27
N LEU A 496 -32.78 18.36 8.65
CA LEU A 496 -34.03 17.88 8.07
C LEU A 496 -35.17 18.83 8.38
N ILE A 497 -35.26 19.33 9.63
CA ILE A 497 -36.25 20.33 10.04
C ILE A 497 -36.13 21.59 9.17
N GLN A 498 -34.94 22.13 8.99
CA GLN A 498 -34.73 23.34 8.20
C GLN A 498 -35.17 23.18 6.74
N ILE A 499 -34.95 22.01 6.16
CA ILE A 499 -35.34 21.75 4.77
C ILE A 499 -36.86 21.51 4.65
N VAL A 500 -37.46 20.78 5.62
CA VAL A 500 -38.90 20.63 5.70
C VAL A 500 -39.58 22.00 5.76
N LEU A 501 -39.03 22.96 6.52
CA LEU A 501 -39.54 24.32 6.61
C LEU A 501 -39.57 25.09 5.30
N LEU A 502 -38.71 24.73 4.35
CA LEU A 502 -38.70 25.33 2.98
C LEU A 502 -39.90 24.83 2.14
N LYS A 503 -40.57 23.80 2.58
CA LYS A 503 -41.74 23.16 1.94
C LYS A 503 -43.00 23.42 2.73
N SER A 504 -43.31 24.68 3.00
CA SER A 504 -44.45 25.10 3.86
C SER A 504 -45.78 24.58 3.36
N ASP A 505 -45.99 24.50 2.05
CA ASP A 505 -47.24 23.99 1.49
C ASP A 505 -47.46 22.50 1.82
N ASP A 506 -46.41 21.69 1.70
CA ASP A 506 -46.44 20.26 2.03
C ASP A 506 -46.77 20.05 3.55
N ILE A 507 -46.23 20.92 4.41
CA ILE A 507 -46.52 20.88 5.87
C ILE A 507 -47.99 21.17 6.11
N LEU A 508 -48.56 22.19 5.46
CA LEU A 508 -49.92 22.60 5.64
C LEU A 508 -50.91 21.56 5.10
N GLU A 509 -50.63 20.97 3.94
CA GLU A 509 -51.41 19.84 3.41
C GLU A 509 -51.36 18.61 4.34
N TRP A 510 -50.17 18.32 4.92
CA TRP A 510 -50.09 17.25 5.92
C TRP A 510 -50.91 17.55 7.14
N LEU A 511 -50.87 18.78 7.67
CA LEU A 511 -51.66 19.21 8.82
C LEU A 511 -53.17 19.02 8.62
N GLU A 512 -53.68 19.26 7.41
CA GLU A 512 -55.12 19.07 7.06
C GLU A 512 -55.60 17.64 7.25
N ARG A 513 -54.71 16.68 7.15
CA ARG A 513 -55.00 15.26 7.27
C ARG A 513 -54.84 14.72 8.70
N GLN A 514 -54.34 15.55 9.65
CA GLN A 514 -54.11 15.11 11.02
C GLN A 514 -55.32 15.36 11.93
N ASN A 515 -55.66 14.37 12.73
CA ASN A 515 -56.74 14.50 13.78
C ASN A 515 -56.16 14.95 15.11
N THR A 516 -54.91 14.59 15.41
CA THR A 516 -54.19 14.90 16.65
C THR A 516 -52.75 15.21 16.35
N LEU A 517 -52.18 16.15 17.10
CA LEU A 517 -50.77 16.49 17.01
C LEU A 517 -50.06 16.17 18.33
N ASN A 518 -48.86 15.61 18.21
CA ASN A 518 -47.94 15.48 19.31
C ASN A 518 -47.42 16.89 19.68
N ARG A 519 -47.21 17.15 20.98
CA ARG A 519 -46.64 18.41 21.49
C ARG A 519 -45.39 18.88 20.78
N ARG A 520 -44.54 17.96 20.31
CA ARG A 520 -43.29 18.28 19.59
C ARG A 520 -43.54 18.90 18.23
N VAL A 521 -44.47 18.34 17.48
CA VAL A 521 -44.87 18.87 16.16
C VAL A 521 -45.55 20.20 16.33
N GLU A 522 -46.40 20.33 17.35
CA GLU A 522 -47.03 21.60 17.69
C GLU A 522 -45.97 22.68 18.00
N THR A 523 -45.05 22.40 18.92
CA THR A 523 -43.94 23.32 19.25
C THR A 523 -43.12 23.68 17.99
N PHE A 524 -42.83 22.70 17.16
CA PHE A 524 -42.12 22.90 15.89
C PHE A 524 -42.88 23.87 14.98
N ILE A 525 -44.19 23.72 14.81
CA ILE A 525 -45.02 24.61 13.99
C ILE A 525 -45.01 26.04 14.56
N ILE A 526 -45.23 26.18 15.84
CA ILE A 526 -45.29 27.48 16.53
C ILE A 526 -43.98 28.23 16.45
N GLU A 527 -42.87 27.54 16.64
CA GLU A 527 -41.54 28.14 16.65
C GLU A 527 -41.03 28.50 15.25
N ASN A 528 -41.41 27.74 14.25
CA ASN A 528 -40.73 27.79 12.95
C ASN A 528 -41.62 28.27 11.79
N ILE A 529 -42.91 28.08 11.83
CA ILE A 529 -43.82 28.58 10.78
C ILE A 529 -44.22 30.03 11.08
N ASN A 530 -43.88 30.93 10.18
CA ASN A 530 -44.21 32.32 10.35
C ASN A 530 -45.76 32.55 10.22
N PRO A 531 -46.46 32.95 11.28
CA PRO A 531 -47.91 33.14 11.23
C PRO A 531 -48.35 34.24 10.26
N ALA A 532 -47.44 35.09 9.80
CA ALA A 532 -47.71 36.18 8.86
C ALA A 532 -47.42 35.80 7.39
N SER A 533 -46.97 34.58 7.10
CA SER A 533 -46.73 34.15 5.73
C SER A 533 -48.01 34.05 4.91
N VAL A 534 -47.92 34.21 3.60
CA VAL A 534 -49.07 34.15 2.69
C VAL A 534 -49.65 32.74 2.65
N GLU A 535 -48.81 31.74 2.73
CA GLU A 535 -49.14 30.32 2.71
C GLU A 535 -50.02 29.97 3.90
N VAL A 536 -49.68 30.44 5.09
CA VAL A 536 -50.45 30.21 6.33
C VAL A 536 -51.85 30.81 6.22
N LYS A 537 -52.02 31.90 5.48
CA LYS A 537 -53.33 32.57 5.31
C LYS A 537 -54.44 31.65 4.77
N TRP A 538 -54.09 30.75 3.87
CA TRP A 538 -55.06 29.87 3.22
C TRP A 538 -55.42 28.63 4.08
N HIS A 539 -54.62 28.31 5.06
CA HIS A 539 -54.75 27.09 5.88
C HIS A 539 -55.12 27.36 7.34
N LEU A 540 -55.69 28.51 7.63
CA LEU A 540 -56.00 28.91 9.01
C LEU A 540 -56.91 27.94 9.77
N SER A 541 -57.98 27.48 9.11
CA SER A 541 -58.94 26.57 9.75
C SER A 541 -58.24 25.27 10.17
N THR A 542 -57.31 24.82 9.41
CA THR A 542 -56.52 23.61 9.65
C THR A 542 -55.60 23.80 10.85
N ILE A 543 -54.79 24.87 10.82
CA ILE A 543 -53.87 25.20 11.90
C ILE A 543 -54.65 25.39 13.20
N TRP A 544 -55.79 26.10 13.15
CA TRP A 544 -56.65 26.31 14.32
C TRP A 544 -57.23 25.00 14.87
N ASN A 545 -57.77 24.14 14.01
CA ASN A 545 -58.30 22.84 14.42
C ASN A 545 -57.23 21.92 15.00
N ALA A 546 -56.04 21.96 14.46
CA ALA A 546 -54.90 21.20 14.97
C ALA A 546 -54.41 21.70 16.34
N LEU A 547 -54.31 23.02 16.51
CA LEU A 547 -53.81 23.63 17.75
C LEU A 547 -54.90 23.68 18.88
N ARG A 548 -56.19 23.62 18.56
CA ARG A 548 -57.29 23.71 19.50
C ARG A 548 -57.36 22.60 20.55
N ASN A 549 -56.86 21.43 20.20
CA ASN A 549 -57.03 20.21 20.99
C ASN A 549 -55.86 19.96 21.99
N ILE A 550 -54.97 20.93 22.21
CA ILE A 550 -53.78 20.74 23.00
C ILE A 550 -53.88 21.53 24.31
N ASP A 551 -53.85 20.82 25.44
CA ASP A 551 -54.09 21.42 26.76
C ASP A 551 -52.82 22.05 27.39
N ASP A 552 -51.61 21.63 27.03
CA ASP A 552 -50.40 21.95 27.80
C ASP A 552 -49.62 23.20 27.36
N ASN A 553 -49.74 23.69 26.11
CA ASN A 553 -49.05 24.86 25.58
C ASN A 553 -49.96 26.01 25.19
N LYS A 554 -51.01 26.22 25.93
CA LYS A 554 -52.06 27.23 25.67
C LYS A 554 -51.47 28.63 25.41
N LYS A 555 -50.41 29.01 26.09
CA LYS A 555 -49.73 30.30 25.93
C LYS A 555 -49.14 30.51 24.54
N ASP A 556 -48.33 29.59 24.07
CA ASP A 556 -47.62 29.72 22.81
C ASP A 556 -48.58 29.70 21.62
N ILE A 557 -49.66 28.93 21.74
CA ILE A 557 -50.77 28.89 20.78
C ILE A 557 -51.47 30.25 20.75
N GLU A 558 -51.78 30.82 21.92
CA GLU A 558 -52.44 32.13 22.03
C GLU A 558 -51.57 33.23 21.36
N TYR A 559 -50.25 33.22 21.53
CA TYR A 559 -49.34 34.14 20.87
C TYR A 559 -49.32 33.95 19.35
N TYR A 560 -49.22 32.71 18.91
CA TYR A 560 -49.22 32.38 17.49
C TYR A 560 -50.50 32.86 16.80
N VAL A 561 -51.66 32.54 17.35
CA VAL A 561 -52.94 32.92 16.82
C VAL A 561 -53.16 34.44 16.86
N PHE A 562 -52.71 35.09 17.93
CA PHE A 562 -52.78 36.56 18.03
C PHE A 562 -52.02 37.24 16.91
N LEU A 563 -50.79 36.82 16.65
CA LEU A 563 -49.98 37.33 15.55
C LEU A 563 -50.61 37.04 14.20
N TYR A 564 -51.18 35.86 14.01
CA TYR A 564 -51.86 35.49 12.79
C TYR A 564 -53.04 36.40 12.49
N VAL A 565 -53.92 36.62 13.47
CA VAL A 565 -55.10 37.46 13.30
C VAL A 565 -54.69 38.90 12.94
N LEU A 566 -53.70 39.45 13.61
CA LEU A 566 -53.21 40.81 13.33
C LEU A 566 -52.56 40.91 11.94
N ALA A 567 -51.82 39.92 11.51
CA ALA A 567 -51.10 39.94 10.24
C ALA A 567 -52.04 39.86 9.03
N HIS A 568 -53.05 39.03 9.10
CA HIS A 568 -53.96 38.74 7.98
C HIS A 568 -55.28 39.51 7.98
N ASN A 569 -55.51 40.39 8.98
CA ASN A 569 -56.76 41.15 9.12
C ASN A 569 -58.01 40.26 9.03
N TRP A 570 -57.97 39.17 9.78
CA TRP A 570 -59.06 38.18 9.77
C TRP A 570 -60.27 38.70 10.46
N LYS A 571 -61.47 38.82 9.78
CA LYS A 571 -62.68 39.46 10.22
C LYS A 571 -63.77 38.49 10.64
N ASP A 572 -63.49 37.32 11.12
CA ASP A 572 -64.44 36.33 11.56
C ASP A 572 -64.77 36.45 13.10
N LYS A 573 -65.93 35.97 13.49
CA LYS A 573 -66.35 35.88 14.92
C LYS A 573 -65.31 35.01 15.70
N ILE A 574 -64.73 34.00 15.08
CA ILE A 574 -63.71 33.15 15.70
C ILE A 574 -62.45 33.98 15.98
N ALA A 575 -62.03 34.83 15.06
CA ALA A 575 -60.88 35.69 15.26
C ALA A 575 -61.02 36.63 16.44
N VAL A 576 -62.16 37.20 16.60
CA VAL A 576 -62.47 38.07 17.74
C VAL A 576 -62.43 37.28 19.06
N LEU A 577 -62.98 36.06 19.08
CA LEU A 577 -62.95 35.21 20.28
C LEU A 577 -61.45 34.87 20.65
N LEU A 578 -60.63 34.56 19.68
CA LEU A 578 -59.26 34.28 19.88
C LEU A 578 -58.48 35.49 20.38
N LEU A 579 -58.74 36.66 19.82
CA LEU A 579 -58.15 37.90 20.30
C LEU A 579 -58.51 38.22 21.72
N LYS A 580 -59.76 37.98 22.11
CA LYS A 580 -60.28 38.16 23.51
C LYS A 580 -59.52 37.26 24.50
N GLN A 581 -59.28 36.00 24.12
CA GLN A 581 -58.59 35.03 24.97
C GLN A 581 -57.08 35.36 25.08
N SER A 582 -56.43 35.57 23.97
CA SER A 582 -54.97 35.76 23.92
C SER A 582 -54.58 37.15 24.42
N PHE A 583 -55.30 38.19 24.08
CA PHE A 583 -54.90 39.57 24.43
C PHE A 583 -54.75 39.77 25.92
N THR A 584 -55.71 39.32 26.74
CA THR A 584 -55.65 39.51 28.19
C THR A 584 -54.45 38.87 28.81
N HIS A 585 -54.04 37.70 28.32
CA HIS A 585 -52.85 37.00 28.77
C HIS A 585 -51.59 37.73 28.37
N ILE A 586 -51.44 38.10 27.08
CA ILE A 586 -50.28 38.86 26.58
C ILE A 586 -50.16 40.19 27.32
N TYR A 587 -51.25 40.87 27.57
CA TYR A 587 -51.25 42.13 28.31
C TYR A 587 -50.78 41.94 29.76
N ASP A 588 -51.21 40.89 30.45
CA ASP A 588 -50.72 40.57 31.80
C ASP A 588 -49.23 40.26 31.84
N GLU A 589 -48.73 39.50 30.93
CA GLU A 589 -47.28 39.21 30.81
C GLU A 589 -46.47 40.49 30.55
N LEU A 590 -46.96 41.36 29.67
CA LEU A 590 -46.31 42.65 29.44
C LEU A 590 -46.33 43.54 30.69
N SER A 591 -47.48 43.58 31.41
CA SER A 591 -47.58 44.38 32.65
C SER A 591 -46.66 43.86 33.76
N ASN A 592 -46.41 42.58 33.81
CA ASN A 592 -45.52 41.91 34.75
C ASN A 592 -44.05 41.82 34.26
N ASN A 593 -43.79 42.35 33.10
CA ASN A 593 -42.46 42.28 32.46
C ASN A 593 -41.94 40.84 32.26
N SER A 594 -42.82 39.87 32.05
CA SER A 594 -42.51 38.44 31.93
C SER A 594 -42.51 37.92 30.49
N ILE A 595 -42.81 38.76 29.49
CA ILE A 595 -42.83 38.34 28.08
C ILE A 595 -41.45 38.14 27.54
N ASP A 596 -41.24 37.08 26.77
CA ASP A 596 -39.99 36.82 26.04
C ASP A 596 -39.69 37.93 25.02
N SER A 597 -38.42 38.38 24.97
CA SER A 597 -38.00 39.48 24.09
C SER A 597 -38.16 39.18 22.61
N ARG A 598 -38.01 37.93 22.21
CA ARG A 598 -38.16 37.49 20.80
C ARG A 598 -39.65 37.55 20.41
N LEU A 599 -40.51 37.09 21.30
CA LEU A 599 -41.95 37.09 21.11
C LEU A 599 -42.49 38.52 21.03
N TRP A 600 -42.03 39.39 21.96
CA TRP A 600 -42.39 40.80 21.90
C TRP A 600 -41.96 41.46 20.60
N SER A 601 -40.75 41.19 20.12
CA SER A 601 -40.23 41.73 18.85
C SER A 601 -41.14 41.39 17.65
N LYS A 602 -41.68 40.17 17.62
CA LYS A 602 -42.67 39.78 16.58
C LYS A 602 -43.97 40.56 16.70
N ILE A 603 -44.54 40.70 17.92
CA ILE A 603 -45.78 41.45 18.18
C ILE A 603 -45.59 42.93 17.86
N GLU A 604 -44.49 43.53 18.29
CA GLU A 604 -44.18 44.94 18.06
C GLU A 604 -44.13 45.28 16.56
N GLY A 605 -43.67 44.36 15.71
CA GLY A 605 -43.63 44.51 14.25
C GLY A 605 -45.00 44.84 13.63
N TYR A 606 -46.08 44.24 14.17
CA TYR A 606 -47.46 44.47 13.70
C TYR A 606 -48.18 45.62 14.37
N THR A 607 -47.68 46.07 15.53
CA THR A 607 -48.34 47.12 16.33
C THR A 607 -47.63 48.49 16.22
N LYS A 608 -46.51 48.58 15.50
CA LYS A 608 -45.63 49.76 15.39
C LYS A 608 -46.21 51.01 14.69
N LYS A 609 -47.45 51.01 14.24
CA LYS A 609 -48.04 52.09 13.44
C LYS A 609 -48.29 53.41 14.21
N PHE A 610 -48.05 53.43 15.51
CA PHE A 610 -48.36 54.58 16.38
C PHE A 610 -47.07 55.28 16.82
N SER A 611 -46.61 56.25 16.06
CA SER A 611 -45.36 56.98 16.25
C SER A 611 -45.32 57.89 17.50
N LYS A 612 -46.45 58.08 18.17
CA LYS A 612 -46.54 58.95 19.38
C LYS A 612 -46.51 58.19 20.70
N ILE A 613 -46.33 56.86 20.68
CA ILE A 613 -46.28 56.05 21.90
C ILE A 613 -44.83 55.80 22.28
N GLU A 614 -44.50 56.06 23.55
CA GLU A 614 -43.17 55.78 24.06
C GLU A 614 -42.87 54.26 24.02
N LYS A 615 -41.70 53.93 23.50
CA LYS A 615 -41.31 52.51 23.24
C LYS A 615 -41.28 51.62 24.50
N TRP A 616 -41.14 52.22 25.68
CA TRP A 616 -41.12 51.47 26.93
C TRP A 616 -42.52 51.02 27.40
N ASP A 617 -43.59 51.70 26.96
CA ASP A 617 -44.99 51.33 27.35
C ASP A 617 -45.55 50.26 26.35
N LYS A 618 -45.07 49.02 26.52
CA LYS A 618 -45.44 47.88 25.69
C LYS A 618 -46.95 47.58 25.77
N CYS A 619 -47.57 47.73 26.94
CA CYS A 619 -49.01 47.53 27.13
C CYS A 619 -49.86 48.51 26.33
N LYS A 620 -49.38 49.75 26.22
CA LYS A 620 -50.03 50.81 25.44
C LYS A 620 -49.91 50.53 23.94
N ILE A 621 -48.70 50.13 23.48
CA ILE A 621 -48.45 49.76 22.11
C ILE A 621 -49.37 48.60 21.68
N LEU A 622 -49.43 47.53 22.48
CA LEU A 622 -50.34 46.39 22.25
C LEU A 622 -51.80 46.81 22.15
N SER A 623 -52.26 47.65 23.10
CA SER A 623 -53.67 48.10 23.17
C SER A 623 -54.06 48.97 21.96
N TYR A 624 -53.20 49.89 21.51
CA TYR A 624 -53.39 50.68 20.30
C TYR A 624 -53.43 49.80 19.03
N GLY A 625 -52.51 48.82 18.91
CA GLY A 625 -52.51 47.88 17.79
C GLY A 625 -53.78 47.07 17.69
N LEU A 626 -54.29 46.59 18.85
CA LEU A 626 -55.56 45.87 18.92
C LEU A 626 -56.76 46.75 18.53
N VAL A 627 -56.85 47.97 19.08
CA VAL A 627 -58.00 48.88 18.78
C VAL A 627 -57.97 49.30 17.30
N ASP A 628 -56.80 49.58 16.69
CA ASP A 628 -56.70 49.85 15.27
C ASP A 628 -57.16 48.65 14.40
N TYR A 629 -56.84 47.44 14.83
CA TYR A 629 -57.34 46.25 14.18
C TYR A 629 -58.85 46.09 14.29
N LEU A 630 -59.39 46.22 15.49
CA LEU A 630 -60.83 46.08 15.76
C LEU A 630 -61.67 47.13 15.00
N LYS A 631 -61.23 48.39 14.88
CA LYS A 631 -61.85 49.39 14.04
C LYS A 631 -61.94 49.01 12.58
N LYS A 632 -60.91 48.41 12.04
CA LYS A 632 -60.85 47.89 10.66
C LYS A 632 -61.78 46.67 10.46
N CYS A 633 -62.18 46.02 11.53
CA CYS A 633 -63.09 44.86 11.51
C CYS A 633 -64.52 45.23 11.74
N ASP A 634 -64.91 46.55 11.72
CA ASP A 634 -66.24 47.04 11.98
C ASP A 634 -66.79 46.64 13.38
N PHE A 635 -65.89 46.53 14.35
CA PHE A 635 -66.23 46.22 15.72
C PHE A 635 -66.90 47.44 16.39
N SER A 636 -67.83 47.23 17.32
CA SER A 636 -68.44 48.31 18.01
C SER A 636 -67.78 48.63 19.36
N VAL A 637 -67.96 49.83 19.85
CA VAL A 637 -67.44 50.24 21.18
C VAL A 637 -68.17 49.49 22.33
N GLU A 638 -69.43 49.11 22.15
CA GLU A 638 -70.18 48.34 23.10
C GLU A 638 -69.62 46.96 23.35
N GLU A 639 -69.02 46.32 22.30
CA GLU A 639 -68.37 45.02 22.41
C GLU A 639 -67.05 45.10 23.18
N LEU A 640 -66.43 46.29 23.29
CA LEU A 640 -65.21 46.49 24.08
C LEU A 640 -65.45 46.41 25.58
N HIS A 641 -66.71 46.68 26.08
CA HIS A 641 -67.01 46.53 27.48
C HIS A 641 -66.88 45.12 28.01
N GLN A 642 -66.90 44.12 27.13
CA GLN A 642 -66.80 42.69 27.46
C GLN A 642 -65.64 42.03 26.74
N PHE A 643 -64.59 42.81 26.29
CA PHE A 643 -63.50 42.27 25.55
C PHE A 643 -62.55 41.46 26.43
N SER A 644 -62.27 41.97 27.64
CA SER A 644 -61.50 41.28 28.68
C SER A 644 -62.30 41.06 29.94
N ALA A 645 -62.01 40.01 30.68
CA ALA A 645 -62.56 39.81 32.01
C ALA A 645 -62.12 40.90 33.02
N LYS A 646 -61.15 41.71 32.72
CA LYS A 646 -60.59 42.77 33.54
C LYS A 646 -61.15 44.13 33.15
N ALA A 647 -62.06 44.71 33.98
CA ALA A 647 -62.72 46.01 33.71
C ALA A 647 -61.71 47.12 33.34
N LYS A 648 -60.55 47.21 34.03
CA LYS A 648 -59.52 48.23 33.77
C LYS A 648 -58.92 48.12 32.36
N ILE A 649 -58.82 46.92 31.81
CA ILE A 649 -58.36 46.71 30.44
C ILE A 649 -59.41 47.22 29.46
N ASN A 650 -60.68 46.90 29.68
CA ASN A 650 -61.81 47.35 28.83
C ASN A 650 -61.90 48.88 28.81
N GLU A 651 -61.88 49.54 29.99
CA GLU A 651 -61.86 50.98 30.09
C GLU A 651 -60.65 51.61 29.28
N ARG A 652 -59.48 51.00 29.34
CA ARG A 652 -58.34 51.45 28.61
C ARG A 652 -58.50 51.30 27.09
N LEU A 653 -59.10 50.20 26.65
CA LEU A 653 -59.36 49.96 25.22
C LEU A 653 -60.46 50.95 24.72
N ILE A 654 -61.52 51.23 25.47
CA ILE A 654 -62.54 52.23 25.14
C ILE A 654 -61.93 53.61 25.04
N HIS A 655 -61.13 54.02 26.02
CA HIS A 655 -60.44 55.32 25.97
C HIS A 655 -59.51 55.46 24.75
N ILE A 656 -58.84 54.39 24.34
CA ILE A 656 -58.00 54.41 23.11
C ILE A 656 -58.95 54.47 21.89
N TRP A 657 -60.05 53.77 21.88
CA TRP A 657 -61.03 53.77 20.78
C TRP A 657 -61.55 55.19 20.45
N GLU A 658 -61.84 55.96 21.51
CA GLU A 658 -62.35 57.33 21.40
C GLU A 658 -61.23 58.29 20.86
N LYS A 659 -59.97 57.94 21.04
CA LYS A 659 -58.80 58.79 20.67
C LYS A 659 -58.24 58.51 19.25
N ILE A 660 -58.42 57.33 18.70
CA ILE A 660 -58.05 56.99 17.33
C ILE A 660 -59.19 57.28 16.37
#